data_27a95493cbcabdb8635c7e540bcb0f31
#
_entry.id   27a95493cbcabdb8635c7e540bcb0f31
#
_cell.length_a   1.000
_cell.length_b   1.000
_cell.length_c   1.000
_cell.angle_alpha   90.00
_cell.angle_beta   90.00
_cell.angle_gamma   90.00
#
_symmetry.space_group_name_H-M   'P 1'
#
loop_
_entity.id
_entity.type
_entity.pdbx_description
1 polymer ?
#
loop_
_entity_poly.entity_id
_entity_poly.type
_entity_poly.pdbx_seq_one_letter_code
_entity_poly.pdbx_strand_id
1 'polypeptide(L)'
;MAADATLPTVSVKASADNDGAQPDKISAGALGTLKQVDTPFSTHVVTSEEAQDRFANTANDLFQYDPAVSITSTNAIGENSMFNVRGLPIDTLNSIKVDGQSFPSWDADLALEPFEQVELLKGLSGFMYGFGSPGGIVNYVLKRPTDTPYRSFSVGYQSAGVFSEKLDVGGRFGTDDRFGYRFNLVNEEGNTAEANGHLRRQVASAALDFRITPDLTWSVDAFYTKRKQEGTIFGLMFGSDAGGIPDASKVTHDLSQPQNYYQVEMASFGTGLDYRLSENWHASVKYRFAKENRTNSDSLLYVYDTAGNYSNTLYAAMTRYFYQNVDAMVEGKFNTGSVKHDVVFGAGYQSQVTEYDNSEGWNDGYSLGVGNIYSSTFLTNADVHIGENLYRQSRTTQAALYASDTVQFTPRISALLGLRYTQFHQFTYDPTGATTANYSASPVTPTVALMYKTDPYSTLYVSYVQSLEQGGSAANTNLNYPATFGPLRSKQYEVGFKTDRSKWGANLALFRVDQGYNYTNSANIFVQDGTKRYTGVDASGWLQLASDWRVMGGVMWLDTKAVDIDDPTIEGKRIYGAPRWTVTGRVEYNPSYMRRLTLAFGGRYVSDMAVDAANTQFVPAYTVFDLSGKYETRIAGKEVTFRAGINNLLNRRYWTTAWGYYVSPSATRTAVASATMQF
;
A
#
# COMPACT_ATOMS: atom_id res chain seq x y z
N MET A 1 11.67 -43.68 -28.65
CA MET A 1 10.85 -43.39 -27.48
C MET A 1 11.40 -42.09 -26.92
N ALA A 2 10.78 -40.98 -27.26
CA ALA A 2 11.11 -39.64 -26.74
C ALA A 2 10.37 -39.50 -25.44
N ALA A 3 11.06 -39.12 -24.37
CA ALA A 3 10.46 -38.84 -23.10
C ALA A 3 9.70 -37.50 -23.20
N ASP A 4 8.41 -37.54 -22.92
CA ASP A 4 7.57 -36.34 -22.72
C ASP A 4 8.15 -35.51 -21.59
N ALA A 5 8.81 -34.40 -21.93
CA ALA A 5 9.18 -33.37 -21.00
C ALA A 5 7.94 -32.46 -20.83
N THR A 6 7.06 -32.83 -19.93
CA THR A 6 6.02 -31.91 -19.45
C THR A 6 6.69 -30.77 -18.70
N LEU A 7 6.71 -29.58 -19.32
CA LEU A 7 7.09 -28.34 -18.66
C LEU A 7 6.13 -28.06 -17.49
N PRO A 8 6.64 -27.58 -16.35
CA PRO A 8 5.80 -27.28 -15.22
C PRO A 8 4.82 -26.15 -15.60
N THR A 9 3.55 -26.49 -15.61
CA THR A 9 2.46 -25.53 -15.51
C THR A 9 2.80 -24.58 -14.36
N VAL A 10 2.69 -23.28 -14.56
CA VAL A 10 2.69 -22.32 -13.46
C VAL A 10 1.42 -22.58 -12.67
N SER A 11 1.41 -23.64 -11.90
CA SER A 11 0.45 -23.86 -10.85
C SER A 11 0.94 -23.03 -9.67
N VAL A 12 0.25 -21.96 -9.35
CA VAL A 12 0.26 -21.43 -7.97
C VAL A 12 -0.35 -22.57 -7.14
N LYS A 13 0.47 -23.49 -6.68
CA LYS A 13 0.06 -24.37 -5.62
C LYS A 13 -0.11 -23.50 -4.40
N ALA A 14 -1.33 -23.39 -3.89
CA ALA A 14 -1.52 -23.25 -2.47
C ALA A 14 -0.85 -24.49 -1.85
N SER A 15 0.43 -24.39 -1.57
CA SER A 15 1.19 -25.54 -1.08
C SER A 15 1.01 -25.58 0.43
N ALA A 16 0.33 -26.63 0.87
CA ALA A 16 0.32 -27.05 2.27
C ALA A 16 1.71 -27.42 2.83
N ASP A 17 2.78 -27.21 2.05
CA ASP A 17 4.17 -27.54 2.36
C ASP A 17 5.14 -26.34 2.30
N ASN A 18 4.63 -25.09 2.25
CA ASN A 18 5.50 -23.93 2.46
C ASN A 18 5.64 -23.69 3.96
N ASP A 19 6.65 -24.26 4.59
CA ASP A 19 7.15 -23.91 5.93
C ASP A 19 7.56 -22.41 5.99
N GLY A 20 6.59 -21.51 5.78
CA GLY A 20 6.74 -20.07 5.97
C GLY A 20 7.80 -19.37 5.10
N ALA A 21 8.21 -19.94 3.98
CA ALA A 21 9.03 -19.25 3.00
C ALA A 21 8.19 -18.18 2.28
N GLN A 22 8.73 -16.97 2.13
CA GLN A 22 8.08 -15.94 1.33
C GLN A 22 7.92 -16.41 -0.14
N PRO A 23 6.89 -15.92 -0.87
CA PRO A 23 6.72 -16.26 -2.28
C PRO A 23 8.01 -15.97 -3.06
N ASP A 24 8.50 -16.93 -3.83
CA ASP A 24 9.74 -16.78 -4.59
C ASP A 24 9.70 -15.67 -5.63
N LYS A 25 8.50 -15.31 -6.13
CA LYS A 25 8.31 -14.42 -7.28
C LYS A 25 7.48 -13.22 -6.95
N ILE A 26 7.81 -12.11 -7.59
CA ILE A 26 7.07 -10.86 -7.56
C ILE A 26 6.76 -10.38 -8.98
N SER A 27 5.69 -9.61 -9.12
CA SER A 27 5.40 -8.84 -10.33
C SER A 27 6.16 -7.51 -10.29
N ALA A 28 7.12 -7.34 -11.18
CA ALA A 28 7.98 -6.15 -11.22
C ALA A 28 7.62 -5.19 -12.37
N GLY A 29 6.35 -5.13 -12.78
CA GLY A 29 5.87 -4.23 -13.84
C GLY A 29 6.63 -4.40 -15.14
N ALA A 30 7.27 -3.34 -15.63
CA ALA A 30 8.07 -3.34 -16.86
C ALA A 30 9.32 -4.26 -16.83
N LEU A 31 9.57 -4.96 -15.73
CA LEU A 31 10.62 -5.99 -15.60
C LEU A 31 10.07 -7.42 -15.69
N GLY A 32 8.76 -7.57 -15.88
CA GLY A 32 8.10 -8.88 -15.88
C GLY A 32 8.05 -9.52 -14.50
N THR A 33 8.02 -10.86 -14.45
CA THR A 33 7.98 -11.63 -13.21
C THR A 33 9.39 -12.09 -12.83
N LEU A 34 9.87 -11.68 -11.65
CA LEU A 34 11.22 -11.97 -11.16
C LEU A 34 11.18 -12.74 -9.85
N LYS A 35 12.25 -13.49 -9.55
CA LYS A 35 12.48 -14.00 -8.19
C LYS A 35 12.89 -12.84 -7.28
N GLN A 36 12.41 -12.84 -6.03
CA GLN A 36 12.74 -11.78 -5.08
C GLN A 36 14.26 -11.64 -4.87
N VAL A 37 15.00 -12.75 -4.78
CA VAL A 37 16.46 -12.75 -4.63
C VAL A 37 17.20 -12.19 -5.84
N ASP A 38 16.58 -12.20 -7.03
CA ASP A 38 17.14 -11.72 -8.29
C ASP A 38 16.71 -10.28 -8.64
N THR A 39 15.93 -9.62 -7.77
CA THR A 39 15.54 -8.22 -7.99
C THR A 39 16.58 -7.23 -7.45
N PRO A 40 17.02 -6.21 -8.21
CA PRO A 40 18.01 -5.24 -7.74
C PRO A 40 17.38 -4.06 -6.97
N PHE A 41 16.38 -4.33 -6.15
CA PHE A 41 15.68 -3.41 -5.24
C PHE A 41 15.01 -4.20 -4.12
N SER A 42 14.77 -3.55 -2.98
CA SER A 42 14.14 -4.20 -1.83
C SER A 42 12.65 -4.45 -2.06
N THR A 43 12.17 -5.61 -1.62
CA THR A 43 10.77 -6.06 -1.77
C THR A 43 10.27 -6.70 -0.49
N HIS A 44 8.96 -6.64 -0.27
CA HIS A 44 8.28 -7.39 0.78
C HIS A 44 6.95 -7.92 0.22
N VAL A 45 6.70 -9.21 0.37
CA VAL A 45 5.47 -9.86 -0.09
C VAL A 45 4.76 -10.46 1.11
N VAL A 46 3.46 -10.19 1.23
CA VAL A 46 2.59 -10.77 2.26
C VAL A 46 1.52 -11.60 1.56
N THR A 47 1.48 -12.90 1.86
CA THR A 47 0.45 -13.81 1.31
C THR A 47 -0.88 -13.64 2.01
N SER A 48 -1.96 -14.13 1.39
CA SER A 48 -3.30 -14.12 1.99
C SER A 48 -3.36 -14.96 3.28
N GLU A 49 -2.58 -16.05 3.38
CA GLU A 49 -2.48 -16.84 4.59
C GLU A 49 -1.78 -16.07 5.72
N GLU A 50 -0.63 -15.46 5.42
CA GLU A 50 0.10 -14.63 6.38
C GLU A 50 -0.74 -13.43 6.87
N ALA A 51 -1.51 -12.80 5.96
CA ALA A 51 -2.45 -11.74 6.31
C ALA A 51 -3.53 -12.24 7.30
N GLN A 52 -4.09 -13.43 7.08
CA GLN A 52 -5.05 -14.04 7.99
C GLN A 52 -4.42 -14.40 9.35
N ASP A 53 -3.22 -14.96 9.37
CA ASP A 53 -2.49 -15.33 10.62
C ASP A 53 -2.12 -14.11 11.48
N ARG A 54 -2.06 -12.93 10.86
CA ARG A 54 -1.82 -11.64 11.52
C ARG A 54 -3.08 -10.82 11.75
N PHE A 55 -4.26 -11.30 11.31
CA PHE A 55 -5.52 -10.56 11.33
C PHE A 55 -5.44 -9.22 10.61
N ALA A 56 -4.66 -9.15 9.54
CA ALA A 56 -4.53 -7.95 8.72
C ALA A 56 -5.83 -7.70 7.95
N ASN A 57 -6.35 -6.48 8.04
CA ASN A 57 -7.52 -6.01 7.29
C ASN A 57 -7.19 -4.83 6.39
N THR A 58 -6.03 -4.21 6.57
CA THR A 58 -5.59 -2.99 5.88
C THR A 58 -4.14 -3.14 5.39
N ALA A 59 -3.70 -2.26 4.49
CA ALA A 59 -2.30 -2.22 4.06
C ALA A 59 -1.35 -1.86 5.21
N ASN A 60 -1.79 -1.03 6.16
CA ASN A 60 -1.02 -0.74 7.39
C ASN A 60 -0.73 -2.03 8.16
N ASP A 61 -1.71 -2.91 8.33
CA ASP A 61 -1.56 -4.17 9.07
C ASP A 61 -0.64 -5.14 8.33
N LEU A 62 -0.73 -5.18 6.97
CA LEU A 62 0.11 -6.06 6.15
C LEU A 62 1.60 -5.76 6.36
N PHE A 63 1.96 -4.48 6.38
CA PHE A 63 3.36 -4.07 6.38
C PHE A 63 3.88 -3.57 7.73
N GLN A 64 3.12 -3.69 8.83
CA GLN A 64 3.51 -3.20 10.15
C GLN A 64 4.80 -3.82 10.73
N TYR A 65 5.20 -5.00 10.26
CA TYR A 65 6.45 -5.67 10.66
C TYR A 65 7.60 -5.45 9.67
N ASP A 66 7.39 -4.65 8.63
CA ASP A 66 8.48 -4.19 7.78
C ASP A 66 9.14 -2.93 8.41
N PRO A 67 10.44 -2.95 8.74
CA PRO A 67 11.09 -1.82 9.40
C PRO A 67 11.15 -0.56 8.52
N ALA A 68 11.12 -0.71 7.18
CA ALA A 68 11.10 0.43 6.27
C ALA A 68 9.74 1.15 6.23
N VAL A 69 8.69 0.56 6.82
CA VAL A 69 7.33 1.11 6.83
C VAL A 69 7.06 1.84 8.14
N SER A 70 6.67 3.10 8.05
CA SER A 70 6.15 3.88 9.17
C SER A 70 4.69 4.26 8.92
N ILE A 71 3.80 3.81 9.81
CA ILE A 71 2.37 4.06 9.72
C ILE A 71 2.12 5.51 10.16
N THR A 72 1.45 6.27 9.32
CA THR A 72 1.14 7.69 9.54
C THR A 72 -0.36 7.94 9.79
N SER A 73 -1.23 6.97 9.50
CA SER A 73 -2.62 6.98 9.92
C SER A 73 -2.96 5.71 10.70
N THR A 74 -4.02 5.75 11.46
CA THR A 74 -4.54 4.57 12.17
C THR A 74 -5.97 4.29 11.71
N ASN A 75 -6.45 3.07 11.94
CA ASN A 75 -7.83 2.70 11.59
C ASN A 75 -8.89 3.51 12.38
N ALA A 76 -8.50 4.22 13.44
CA ALA A 76 -9.38 5.08 14.22
C ALA A 76 -9.92 6.28 13.43
N ILE A 77 -9.19 6.74 12.41
CA ILE A 77 -9.66 7.85 11.55
C ILE A 77 -10.59 7.40 10.43
N GLY A 78 -10.76 6.10 10.21
CA GLY A 78 -11.70 5.56 9.23
C GLY A 78 -11.28 5.63 7.76
N GLU A 79 -10.24 6.37 7.45
CA GLU A 79 -9.69 6.56 6.11
C GLU A 79 -8.82 5.38 5.66
N ASN A 80 -8.15 5.53 4.52
CA ASN A 80 -7.22 4.55 3.99
C ASN A 80 -5.96 4.41 4.87
N SER A 81 -5.23 3.34 4.62
CA SER A 81 -3.87 3.19 5.14
C SER A 81 -2.96 4.27 4.60
N MET A 82 -2.41 5.05 5.51
CA MET A 82 -1.33 5.98 5.20
C MET A 82 -0.06 5.49 5.85
N PHE A 83 0.94 5.29 5.04
CA PHE A 83 2.26 4.91 5.52
C PHE A 83 3.34 5.46 4.61
N ASN A 84 4.48 5.66 5.20
CA ASN A 84 5.69 6.02 4.49
C ASN A 84 6.57 4.79 4.36
N VAL A 85 7.24 4.67 3.22
CA VAL A 85 8.29 3.67 3.00
C VAL A 85 9.61 4.41 2.92
N ARG A 86 10.56 4.07 3.81
CA ARG A 86 11.84 4.79 3.93
C ARG A 86 11.66 6.28 4.20
N GLY A 87 10.59 6.65 4.92
CA GLY A 87 10.22 8.03 5.21
C GLY A 87 9.49 8.77 4.08
N LEU A 88 9.30 8.15 2.93
CA LEU A 88 8.63 8.71 1.75
C LEU A 88 7.17 8.24 1.71
N PRO A 89 6.18 9.15 1.59
CA PRO A 89 4.78 8.76 1.55
C PRO A 89 4.45 7.95 0.30
N ILE A 90 3.59 6.96 0.42
CA ILE A 90 3.01 6.25 -0.73
C ILE A 90 1.95 7.15 -1.36
N ASP A 91 2.01 7.31 -2.67
CA ASP A 91 0.97 7.99 -3.46
C ASP A 91 -0.19 7.01 -3.72
N THR A 92 -1.26 7.14 -2.97
CA THR A 92 -2.41 6.25 -3.03
C THR A 92 -3.22 6.38 -4.34
N LEU A 93 -3.02 7.43 -5.13
CA LEU A 93 -3.60 7.56 -6.48
C LEU A 93 -2.76 6.87 -7.57
N ASN A 94 -1.42 6.87 -7.42
CA ASN A 94 -0.56 6.39 -8.50
C ASN A 94 0.31 5.19 -8.10
N SER A 95 0.49 4.91 -6.81
CA SER A 95 1.36 3.81 -6.34
C SER A 95 0.61 2.53 -5.97
N ILE A 96 -0.73 2.55 -5.95
CA ILE A 96 -1.53 1.34 -5.71
C ILE A 96 -1.85 0.68 -7.06
N LYS A 97 -1.59 -0.62 -7.13
CA LYS A 97 -1.80 -1.43 -8.33
C LYS A 97 -2.63 -2.68 -8.02
N VAL A 98 -3.42 -3.11 -9.00
CA VAL A 98 -4.05 -4.43 -9.05
C VAL A 98 -3.55 -5.14 -10.28
N ASP A 99 -2.84 -6.26 -10.11
CA ASP A 99 -2.14 -6.99 -11.18
C ASP A 99 -1.26 -6.09 -12.07
N GLY A 100 -0.58 -5.11 -11.44
CA GLY A 100 0.29 -4.15 -12.10
C GLY A 100 -0.42 -2.92 -12.70
N GLN A 101 -1.74 -2.87 -12.74
CA GLN A 101 -2.55 -1.77 -13.30
C GLN A 101 -2.99 -0.81 -12.20
N SER A 102 -2.92 0.51 -12.45
CA SER A 102 -3.25 1.54 -11.47
C SER A 102 -4.68 1.42 -10.97
N PHE A 103 -4.84 1.61 -9.66
CA PHE A 103 -6.11 1.53 -8.97
C PHE A 103 -6.27 2.73 -8.03
N PRO A 104 -7.43 3.43 -8.01
CA PRO A 104 -7.69 4.46 -7.02
C PRO A 104 -7.86 3.82 -5.64
N SER A 105 -7.10 4.33 -4.67
CA SER A 105 -7.19 3.92 -3.26
C SER A 105 -6.83 5.12 -2.38
N TRP A 106 -7.33 6.30 -2.77
CA TRP A 106 -7.07 7.52 -2.02
C TRP A 106 -7.82 7.52 -0.70
N ASP A 107 -9.03 7.01 -0.73
CA ASP A 107 -10.01 7.20 0.33
C ASP A 107 -10.27 5.93 1.15
N ALA A 108 -9.84 4.75 0.72
CA ALA A 108 -9.92 3.52 1.51
C ALA A 108 -8.94 2.43 1.03
N ASP A 109 -8.65 1.49 1.91
CA ASP A 109 -7.92 0.27 1.55
C ASP A 109 -8.76 -0.65 0.67
N LEU A 110 -8.08 -1.36 -0.24
CA LEU A 110 -8.68 -2.49 -0.91
C LEU A 110 -8.94 -3.62 0.12
N ALA A 111 -10.10 -4.25 0.00
CA ALA A 111 -10.39 -5.48 0.76
C ALA A 111 -9.37 -6.57 0.37
N LEU A 112 -8.83 -7.30 1.33
CA LEU A 112 -7.75 -8.25 1.09
C LEU A 112 -8.23 -9.60 0.54
N GLU A 113 -9.49 -9.95 0.71
CA GLU A 113 -10.03 -11.26 0.37
C GLU A 113 -9.98 -11.62 -1.12
N PRO A 114 -10.09 -10.67 -2.08
CA PRO A 114 -9.91 -10.96 -3.51
C PRO A 114 -8.47 -11.30 -3.92
N PHE A 115 -7.48 -11.04 -3.04
CA PHE A 115 -6.06 -11.11 -3.40
C PHE A 115 -5.35 -12.31 -2.80
N GLU A 116 -4.44 -12.91 -3.58
CA GLU A 116 -3.58 -14.02 -3.17
C GLU A 116 -2.38 -13.54 -2.38
N GLN A 117 -1.84 -12.38 -2.76
CA GLN A 117 -0.73 -11.72 -2.11
C GLN A 117 -0.75 -10.22 -2.35
N VAL A 118 -0.06 -9.48 -1.49
CA VAL A 118 0.20 -8.06 -1.65
C VAL A 118 1.71 -7.83 -1.62
N GLU A 119 2.21 -7.15 -2.63
CA GLU A 119 3.63 -6.92 -2.88
C GLU A 119 3.98 -5.46 -2.60
N LEU A 120 4.97 -5.20 -1.78
CA LEU A 120 5.57 -3.87 -1.58
C LEU A 120 6.92 -3.84 -2.29
N LEU A 121 7.04 -2.98 -3.31
CA LEU A 121 8.29 -2.68 -3.98
C LEU A 121 8.80 -1.36 -3.39
N LYS A 122 9.91 -1.43 -2.63
CA LYS A 122 10.45 -0.27 -1.90
C LYS A 122 11.33 0.59 -2.79
N GLY A 123 11.10 1.89 -2.76
CA GLY A 123 11.87 2.87 -3.51
C GLY A 123 11.29 3.18 -4.88
N LEU A 124 12.12 3.79 -5.71
CA LEU A 124 11.68 4.39 -6.96
C LEU A 124 11.21 3.38 -7.99
N SER A 125 10.01 3.60 -8.50
CA SER A 125 9.31 2.74 -9.45
C SER A 125 9.00 3.40 -10.80
N GLY A 126 9.60 4.56 -11.07
CA GLY A 126 9.27 5.39 -12.25
C GLY A 126 9.45 4.67 -13.58
N PHE A 127 10.49 3.85 -13.72
CA PHE A 127 10.66 3.00 -14.88
C PHE A 127 9.55 1.93 -14.96
N MET A 128 9.25 1.27 -13.86
CA MET A 128 8.31 0.13 -13.86
C MET A 128 6.87 0.56 -14.12
N TYR A 129 6.44 1.71 -13.55
CA TYR A 129 5.03 2.11 -13.52
C TYR A 129 4.76 3.55 -13.97
N GLY A 130 5.79 4.37 -14.28
CA GLY A 130 5.66 5.77 -14.71
C GLY A 130 5.57 6.75 -13.55
N PHE A 131 4.59 7.64 -13.56
CA PHE A 131 4.39 8.60 -12.48
C PHE A 131 3.92 7.91 -11.20
N GLY A 132 4.52 8.28 -10.08
CA GLY A 132 4.19 7.75 -8.76
C GLY A 132 5.22 8.18 -7.71
N SER A 133 4.89 7.92 -6.43
CA SER A 133 5.75 8.26 -5.32
C SER A 133 7.12 7.56 -5.38
N PRO A 134 8.19 8.25 -5.00
CA PRO A 134 9.49 7.63 -4.79
C PRO A 134 9.53 6.66 -3.58
N GLY A 135 8.51 6.63 -2.72
CA GLY A 135 8.38 5.67 -1.63
C GLY A 135 8.24 4.23 -2.11
N GLY A 136 7.55 4.01 -3.22
CA GLY A 136 7.39 2.68 -3.81
C GLY A 136 6.00 2.39 -4.36
N ILE A 137 5.76 1.10 -4.61
CA ILE A 137 4.53 0.57 -5.18
C ILE A 137 3.97 -0.51 -4.27
N VAL A 138 2.65 -0.51 -4.07
CA VAL A 138 1.89 -1.61 -3.47
C VAL A 138 1.08 -2.27 -4.57
N ASN A 139 1.38 -3.53 -4.89
CA ASN A 139 0.70 -4.29 -5.92
C ASN A 139 -0.12 -5.43 -5.30
N TYR A 140 -1.41 -5.40 -5.52
CA TYR A 140 -2.36 -6.42 -5.08
C TYR A 140 -2.53 -7.44 -6.21
N VAL A 141 -2.14 -8.70 -5.97
CA VAL A 141 -2.22 -9.79 -6.94
C VAL A 141 -3.52 -10.57 -6.71
N LEU A 142 -4.40 -10.57 -7.72
CA LEU A 142 -5.71 -11.22 -7.62
C LEU A 142 -5.59 -12.75 -7.49
N LYS A 143 -6.46 -13.34 -6.67
CA LYS A 143 -6.70 -14.77 -6.65
C LYS A 143 -7.16 -15.25 -8.01
N ARG A 144 -6.58 -16.35 -8.48
CA ARG A 144 -6.93 -16.99 -9.75
C ARG A 144 -7.69 -18.30 -9.52
N PRO A 145 -8.43 -18.80 -10.54
CA PRO A 145 -9.00 -20.13 -10.50
C PRO A 145 -7.99 -21.19 -10.10
N THR A 146 -8.39 -22.13 -9.25
CA THR A 146 -7.56 -23.23 -8.76
C THR A 146 -7.70 -24.46 -9.65
N ASP A 147 -6.62 -25.20 -9.89
CA ASP A 147 -6.68 -26.44 -10.67
C ASP A 147 -7.39 -27.57 -9.90
N THR A 148 -7.33 -27.55 -8.57
CA THR A 148 -8.10 -28.44 -7.69
C THR A 148 -9.26 -27.69 -7.07
N PRO A 149 -10.43 -28.34 -6.84
CA PRO A 149 -11.53 -27.70 -6.15
C PRO A 149 -11.11 -27.17 -4.77
N TYR A 150 -11.40 -25.91 -4.54
CA TYR A 150 -11.14 -25.22 -3.28
C TYR A 150 -12.45 -24.66 -2.74
N ARG A 151 -12.74 -24.90 -1.47
CA ARG A 151 -13.91 -24.36 -0.79
C ARG A 151 -13.56 -24.09 0.66
N SER A 152 -13.69 -22.85 1.08
CA SER A 152 -13.52 -22.48 2.49
C SER A 152 -14.62 -21.55 2.94
N PHE A 153 -15.02 -21.73 4.20
CA PHE A 153 -15.93 -20.85 4.91
C PHE A 153 -15.28 -20.43 6.23
N SER A 154 -15.30 -19.14 6.52
CA SER A 154 -14.73 -18.59 7.74
C SER A 154 -15.75 -17.74 8.47
N VAL A 155 -15.73 -17.83 9.81
CA VAL A 155 -16.40 -16.89 10.70
C VAL A 155 -15.38 -16.21 11.58
N GLY A 156 -15.57 -14.92 11.86
CA GLY A 156 -14.66 -14.12 12.66
C GLY A 156 -15.38 -13.22 13.64
N TYR A 157 -14.65 -12.83 14.67
CA TYR A 157 -15.09 -11.88 15.69
C TYR A 157 -13.94 -10.92 16.02
N GLN A 158 -14.25 -9.65 16.09
CA GLN A 158 -13.37 -8.62 16.62
C GLN A 158 -14.04 -7.94 17.81
N SER A 159 -13.25 -7.67 18.86
CA SER A 159 -13.77 -7.07 20.11
C SER A 159 -14.46 -5.74 19.85
N ALA A 160 -15.40 -5.49 20.74
CA ALA A 160 -16.55 -4.60 20.75
C ALA A 160 -17.78 -5.13 20.00
N GLY A 161 -17.65 -6.09 19.07
CA GLY A 161 -18.81 -6.79 18.53
C GLY A 161 -18.91 -6.85 17.01
N VAL A 162 -17.78 -6.70 16.29
CA VAL A 162 -17.76 -6.90 14.84
C VAL A 162 -17.70 -8.39 14.53
N PHE A 163 -18.64 -8.89 13.75
CA PHE A 163 -18.68 -10.25 13.24
C PHE A 163 -18.42 -10.28 11.74
N SER A 164 -17.71 -11.30 11.27
CA SER A 164 -17.42 -11.50 9.85
C SER A 164 -17.73 -12.92 9.39
N GLU A 165 -18.21 -13.01 8.16
CA GLU A 165 -18.48 -14.24 7.42
C GLU A 165 -17.78 -14.14 6.07
N LYS A 166 -16.99 -15.17 5.71
CA LYS A 166 -16.21 -15.17 4.47
C LYS A 166 -16.37 -16.51 3.77
N LEU A 167 -16.62 -16.46 2.46
CA LEU A 167 -16.69 -17.62 1.58
C LEU A 167 -15.65 -17.45 0.46
N ASP A 168 -14.85 -18.48 0.20
CA ASP A 168 -13.92 -18.54 -0.90
C ASP A 168 -14.04 -19.89 -1.61
N VAL A 169 -14.45 -19.90 -2.88
CA VAL A 169 -14.66 -21.10 -3.66
C VAL A 169 -13.97 -20.97 -5.02
N GLY A 170 -13.31 -22.04 -5.45
CA GLY A 170 -12.62 -22.08 -6.73
C GLY A 170 -12.52 -23.49 -7.30
N GLY A 171 -12.18 -23.56 -8.57
CA GLY A 171 -11.99 -24.81 -9.28
C GLY A 171 -12.05 -24.66 -10.79
N ARG A 172 -12.10 -25.80 -11.47
CA ARG A 172 -12.21 -25.87 -12.92
C ARG A 172 -13.28 -26.87 -13.32
N PHE A 173 -13.80 -26.71 -14.53
CA PHE A 173 -14.78 -27.63 -15.11
C PHE A 173 -14.70 -27.60 -16.66
N GLY A 174 -15.48 -28.49 -17.29
CA GLY A 174 -15.52 -28.67 -18.74
C GLY A 174 -14.45 -29.64 -19.24
N THR A 175 -14.45 -29.88 -20.56
CA THR A 175 -13.44 -30.75 -21.19
C THR A 175 -12.06 -30.15 -20.99
N ASP A 176 -11.12 -30.97 -20.54
CA ASP A 176 -9.70 -30.59 -20.25
C ASP A 176 -9.59 -29.45 -19.24
N ASP A 177 -10.53 -29.31 -18.30
CA ASP A 177 -10.54 -28.27 -17.26
C ASP A 177 -10.35 -26.84 -17.81
N ARG A 178 -10.99 -26.56 -18.97
CA ARG A 178 -10.78 -25.29 -19.71
C ARG A 178 -11.36 -24.09 -19.00
N PHE A 179 -12.47 -24.25 -18.25
CA PHE A 179 -13.13 -23.17 -17.55
C PHE A 179 -12.71 -23.15 -16.09
N GLY A 180 -12.02 -22.09 -15.69
CA GLY A 180 -11.65 -21.83 -14.32
C GLY A 180 -12.57 -20.80 -13.66
N TYR A 181 -12.81 -20.93 -12.36
CA TYR A 181 -13.56 -19.96 -11.57
C TYR A 181 -12.96 -19.80 -10.17
N ARG A 182 -13.09 -18.57 -9.61
CA ARG A 182 -12.83 -18.26 -8.20
C ARG A 182 -13.81 -17.18 -7.76
N PHE A 183 -14.50 -17.41 -6.64
CA PHE A 183 -15.41 -16.43 -6.05
C PHE A 183 -15.06 -16.21 -4.59
N ASN A 184 -15.10 -14.93 -4.16
CA ASN A 184 -15.00 -14.57 -2.74
C ASN A 184 -16.20 -13.71 -2.37
N LEU A 185 -16.80 -14.00 -1.21
CA LEU A 185 -17.86 -13.19 -0.61
C LEU A 185 -17.52 -12.91 0.85
N VAL A 186 -17.74 -11.68 1.28
CA VAL A 186 -17.54 -11.26 2.67
C VAL A 186 -18.70 -10.41 3.13
N ASN A 187 -19.16 -10.67 4.34
CA ASN A 187 -20.01 -9.78 5.11
C ASN A 187 -19.37 -9.54 6.49
N GLU A 188 -19.25 -8.29 6.90
CA GLU A 188 -18.69 -7.91 8.18
C GLU A 188 -19.50 -6.76 8.74
N GLU A 189 -19.99 -6.90 9.98
CA GLU A 189 -20.84 -5.89 10.60
C GLU A 189 -20.73 -5.93 12.12
N GLY A 190 -20.79 -4.74 12.75
CA GLY A 190 -20.89 -4.62 14.19
C GLY A 190 -20.23 -3.37 14.76
N ASN A 191 -20.28 -3.26 16.08
CA ASN A 191 -19.71 -2.12 16.79
C ASN A 191 -18.19 -2.23 16.90
N THR A 192 -17.48 -1.14 16.67
CA THR A 192 -16.03 -1.05 16.84
C THR A 192 -15.66 -0.64 18.27
N ALA A 193 -14.38 -0.65 18.60
CA ALA A 193 -13.89 -0.22 19.91
C ALA A 193 -13.98 1.31 20.12
N GLU A 194 -14.18 2.08 19.05
CA GLU A 194 -14.40 3.52 19.14
C GLU A 194 -15.85 3.78 19.58
N ALA A 195 -16.07 4.77 20.45
CA ALA A 195 -17.42 5.14 20.84
C ALA A 195 -18.19 5.69 19.62
N ASN A 196 -19.49 5.39 19.54
CA ASN A 196 -20.30 5.57 18.34
C ASN A 196 -19.77 4.87 17.08
N GLY A 197 -18.77 4.01 17.23
CA GLY A 197 -18.15 3.29 16.12
C GLY A 197 -18.98 2.11 15.66
N HIS A 198 -19.31 2.06 14.37
CA HIS A 198 -19.98 0.93 13.73
C HIS A 198 -19.34 0.69 12.36
N LEU A 199 -19.01 -0.57 12.09
CA LEU A 199 -18.46 -1.01 10.82
C LEU A 199 -19.48 -1.86 10.08
N ARG A 200 -19.69 -1.56 8.80
CA ARG A 200 -20.32 -2.46 7.84
C ARG A 200 -19.42 -2.57 6.61
N ARG A 201 -19.04 -3.80 6.24
CA ARG A 201 -18.22 -4.06 5.07
C ARG A 201 -18.74 -5.27 4.30
N GLN A 202 -18.89 -5.12 2.99
CA GLN A 202 -19.34 -6.15 2.07
C GLN A 202 -18.35 -6.23 0.90
N VAL A 203 -17.97 -7.45 0.53
CA VAL A 203 -17.05 -7.71 -0.58
C VAL A 203 -17.62 -8.84 -1.43
N ALA A 204 -17.58 -8.66 -2.74
CA ALA A 204 -17.83 -9.70 -3.71
C ALA A 204 -16.77 -9.67 -4.79
N SER A 205 -16.15 -10.80 -5.12
CA SER A 205 -15.22 -10.89 -6.23
C SER A 205 -15.42 -12.17 -7.03
N ALA A 206 -15.10 -12.07 -8.33
CA ALA A 206 -15.10 -13.18 -9.27
C ALA A 206 -13.84 -13.09 -10.15
N ALA A 207 -13.16 -14.22 -10.33
CA ALA A 207 -12.11 -14.37 -11.33
C ALA A 207 -12.41 -15.62 -12.16
N LEU A 208 -12.44 -15.45 -13.46
CA LEU A 208 -12.75 -16.50 -14.43
C LEU A 208 -11.60 -16.59 -15.42
N ASP A 209 -11.29 -17.78 -15.88
CA ASP A 209 -10.41 -17.96 -17.04
C ASP A 209 -10.96 -19.01 -18.01
N PHE A 210 -10.60 -18.85 -19.26
CA PHE A 210 -10.89 -19.80 -20.33
C PHE A 210 -9.63 -20.10 -21.10
N ARG A 211 -9.16 -21.35 -21.05
CA ARG A 211 -8.05 -21.89 -21.84
C ARG A 211 -8.57 -22.13 -23.28
N ILE A 212 -8.45 -21.12 -24.15
CA ILE A 212 -8.89 -21.20 -25.56
C ILE A 212 -8.09 -22.29 -26.29
N THR A 213 -6.76 -22.26 -26.09
CA THR A 213 -5.83 -23.29 -26.50
C THR A 213 -4.87 -23.61 -25.34
N PRO A 214 -3.99 -24.61 -25.41
CA PRO A 214 -2.95 -24.83 -24.42
C PRO A 214 -2.01 -23.63 -24.20
N ASP A 215 -1.92 -22.75 -25.19
CA ASP A 215 -1.02 -21.58 -25.20
C ASP A 215 -1.73 -20.25 -25.06
N LEU A 216 -3.07 -20.19 -25.18
CA LEU A 216 -3.84 -18.97 -25.12
C LEU A 216 -4.92 -19.05 -24.06
N THR A 217 -4.82 -18.19 -23.05
CA THR A 217 -5.81 -18.04 -21.98
C THR A 217 -6.46 -16.67 -22.02
N TRP A 218 -7.78 -16.63 -21.97
CA TRP A 218 -8.55 -15.43 -21.72
C TRP A 218 -8.99 -15.39 -20.26
N SER A 219 -8.78 -14.27 -19.60
CA SER A 219 -9.16 -14.05 -18.20
C SER A 219 -10.11 -12.85 -18.07
N VAL A 220 -11.03 -12.96 -17.11
CA VAL A 220 -11.95 -11.90 -16.70
C VAL A 220 -12.00 -11.87 -15.19
N ASP A 221 -11.93 -10.70 -14.60
CA ASP A 221 -12.11 -10.51 -13.17
C ASP A 221 -13.00 -9.30 -12.86
N ALA A 222 -13.68 -9.38 -11.75
CA ALA A 222 -14.43 -8.25 -11.21
C ALA A 222 -14.47 -8.33 -9.68
N PHE A 223 -14.45 -7.16 -9.03
CA PHE A 223 -14.77 -7.10 -7.61
C PHE A 223 -15.54 -5.82 -7.26
N TYR A 224 -16.30 -5.92 -6.19
CA TYR A 224 -17.03 -4.83 -5.58
C TYR A 224 -16.82 -4.86 -4.07
N THR A 225 -16.56 -3.70 -3.50
CA THR A 225 -16.44 -3.50 -2.05
C THR A 225 -17.27 -2.30 -1.64
N LYS A 226 -18.03 -2.46 -0.57
CA LYS A 226 -18.69 -1.35 0.12
C LYS A 226 -18.29 -1.41 1.59
N ARG A 227 -17.73 -0.29 2.10
CA ARG A 227 -17.35 -0.13 3.51
C ARG A 227 -17.96 1.17 4.03
N LYS A 228 -18.62 1.09 5.17
CA LYS A 228 -19.02 2.25 5.97
C LYS A 228 -18.49 2.08 7.38
N GLN A 229 -17.80 3.07 7.89
CA GLN A 229 -17.37 3.15 9.28
C GLN A 229 -17.91 4.43 9.89
N GLU A 230 -18.59 4.30 11.02
CA GLU A 230 -19.09 5.39 11.85
C GLU A 230 -18.14 5.60 13.03
N GLY A 231 -18.22 6.76 13.69
CA GLY A 231 -17.35 7.10 14.80
C GLY A 231 -15.93 7.49 14.36
N THR A 232 -15.78 8.06 13.16
CA THR A 232 -14.49 8.48 12.61
C THR A 232 -14.17 9.92 12.96
N ILE A 233 -12.91 10.32 12.85
CA ILE A 233 -12.45 11.70 12.85
C ILE A 233 -11.46 11.89 11.71
N PHE A 234 -11.41 13.08 11.12
CA PHE A 234 -10.40 13.42 10.12
C PHE A 234 -9.00 13.49 10.74
N GLY A 235 -8.86 14.08 11.93
CA GLY A 235 -7.62 14.20 12.68
C GLY A 235 -7.62 15.39 13.62
N LEU A 236 -6.49 15.59 14.31
CA LEU A 236 -6.25 16.72 15.19
C LEU A 236 -5.13 17.59 14.62
N MET A 237 -5.27 18.90 14.77
CA MET A 237 -4.18 19.87 14.61
C MET A 237 -3.93 20.57 15.95
N PHE A 238 -2.66 20.80 16.28
CA PHE A 238 -2.25 21.53 17.47
C PHE A 238 -1.68 22.88 17.07
N GLY A 239 -2.36 23.96 17.44
CA GLY A 239 -1.88 25.33 17.22
C GLY A 239 -0.65 25.66 18.06
N SER A 240 0.00 26.80 17.76
CA SER A 240 1.17 27.29 18.52
C SER A 240 0.88 27.45 20.02
N ASP A 241 -0.33 27.89 20.35
CA ASP A 241 -0.75 28.20 21.71
C ASP A 241 -1.24 26.97 22.49
N ALA A 242 -1.33 25.80 21.84
CA ALA A 242 -1.65 24.53 22.48
C ALA A 242 -0.55 24.02 23.42
N GLY A 243 0.63 24.64 23.41
CA GLY A 243 1.76 24.24 24.25
C GLY A 243 2.43 22.93 23.82
N GLY A 244 2.19 22.48 22.57
CA GLY A 244 2.67 21.25 22.00
C GLY A 244 1.68 20.10 22.02
N ILE A 245 2.09 18.94 21.50
CA ILE A 245 1.26 17.74 21.42
C ILE A 245 1.29 17.02 22.79
N PRO A 246 0.15 16.82 23.45
CA PRO A 246 0.11 16.18 24.76
C PRO A 246 0.43 14.70 24.69
N ASP A 247 0.76 14.07 25.83
CA ASP A 247 0.87 12.61 25.92
C ASP A 247 -0.48 11.96 25.56
N ALA A 248 -0.49 11.08 24.58
CA ALA A 248 -1.68 10.41 24.09
C ALA A 248 -2.42 9.62 25.18
N SER A 249 -1.72 9.16 26.24
CA SER A 249 -2.33 8.45 27.36
C SER A 249 -3.31 9.31 28.18
N LYS A 250 -3.21 10.65 28.07
CA LYS A 250 -4.11 11.59 28.73
C LYS A 250 -5.39 11.84 27.93
N VAL A 251 -5.38 11.56 26.62
CA VAL A 251 -6.54 11.71 25.72
C VAL A 251 -7.26 10.37 25.65
N THR A 252 -8.13 10.12 26.62
CA THR A 252 -8.81 8.82 26.78
C THR A 252 -10.28 8.87 26.36
N HIS A 253 -10.80 10.06 26.10
CA HIS A 253 -12.16 10.28 25.70
C HIS A 253 -12.35 10.14 24.18
N ASP A 254 -13.56 9.83 23.81
CA ASP A 254 -13.95 9.80 22.42
C ASP A 254 -14.03 11.24 21.88
N LEU A 255 -13.43 11.44 20.72
CA LEU A 255 -13.38 12.72 20.01
C LEU A 255 -14.27 12.74 18.78
N SER A 256 -14.86 11.60 18.40
CA SER A 256 -15.79 11.52 17.27
C SER A 256 -17.14 12.13 17.60
N GLN A 257 -17.87 12.51 16.57
CA GLN A 257 -19.22 13.03 16.69
C GLN A 257 -20.24 12.00 16.20
N PRO A 258 -21.49 12.01 16.70
CA PRO A 258 -22.52 11.03 16.31
C PRO A 258 -22.81 10.97 14.81
N GLN A 259 -22.61 12.08 14.08
CA GLN A 259 -22.80 12.16 12.63
C GLN A 259 -21.55 11.82 11.82
N ASN A 260 -20.43 11.54 12.48
CA ASN A 260 -19.19 11.23 11.77
C ASN A 260 -19.24 9.83 11.17
N TYR A 261 -18.98 9.75 9.88
CA TYR A 261 -18.83 8.50 9.17
C TYR A 261 -17.92 8.66 7.94
N TYR A 262 -17.39 7.53 7.51
CA TYR A 262 -16.61 7.39 6.29
C TYR A 262 -17.12 6.19 5.50
N GLN A 263 -17.63 6.43 4.28
CA GLN A 263 -18.16 5.38 3.41
C GLN A 263 -17.43 5.40 2.08
N VAL A 264 -16.98 4.23 1.64
CA VAL A 264 -16.35 4.04 0.34
C VAL A 264 -16.94 2.85 -0.39
N GLU A 265 -17.17 3.02 -1.67
CA GLU A 265 -17.58 1.98 -2.60
C GLU A 265 -16.54 1.88 -3.73
N MET A 266 -15.98 0.69 -3.91
CA MET A 266 -15.03 0.41 -4.98
C MET A 266 -15.59 -0.64 -5.91
N ALA A 267 -15.39 -0.47 -7.21
CA ALA A 267 -15.71 -1.46 -8.23
C ALA A 267 -14.58 -1.58 -9.23
N SER A 268 -14.29 -2.79 -9.65
CA SER A 268 -13.29 -3.07 -10.68
C SER A 268 -13.80 -4.13 -11.63
N PHE A 269 -13.44 -3.96 -12.90
CA PHE A 269 -13.58 -4.98 -13.94
C PHE A 269 -12.27 -5.07 -14.72
N GLY A 270 -11.74 -6.27 -14.84
CA GLY A 270 -10.53 -6.56 -15.61
C GLY A 270 -10.75 -7.65 -16.65
N THR A 271 -10.02 -7.57 -17.75
CA THR A 271 -9.94 -8.66 -18.74
C THR A 271 -8.56 -8.68 -19.38
N GLY A 272 -8.12 -9.86 -19.77
CA GLY A 272 -6.79 -10.02 -20.36
C GLY A 272 -6.66 -11.28 -21.22
N LEU A 273 -5.74 -11.21 -22.15
CA LEU A 273 -5.28 -12.33 -22.96
C LEU A 273 -3.81 -12.58 -22.64
N ASP A 274 -3.48 -13.81 -22.31
CA ASP A 274 -2.12 -14.29 -22.08
C ASP A 274 -1.81 -15.35 -23.13
N TYR A 275 -0.77 -15.12 -23.95
CA TYR A 275 -0.40 -15.97 -25.07
C TYR A 275 1.07 -16.40 -25.00
N ARG A 276 1.31 -17.70 -24.88
CA ARG A 276 2.63 -18.30 -25.03
C ARG A 276 2.95 -18.45 -26.51
N LEU A 277 3.69 -17.48 -27.06
CA LEU A 277 4.10 -17.46 -28.48
C LEU A 277 5.06 -18.60 -28.82
N SER A 278 5.94 -18.97 -27.87
CA SER A 278 6.87 -20.10 -27.93
C SER A 278 7.35 -20.45 -26.51
N GLU A 279 8.28 -21.40 -26.38
CA GLU A 279 8.90 -21.73 -25.07
C GLU A 279 9.60 -20.54 -24.41
N ASN A 280 10.11 -19.60 -25.21
CA ASN A 280 10.91 -18.47 -24.74
C ASN A 280 10.18 -17.11 -24.89
N TRP A 281 8.99 -17.07 -25.47
CA TRP A 281 8.29 -15.81 -25.74
C TRP A 281 6.85 -15.87 -25.25
N HIS A 282 6.46 -14.86 -24.49
CA HIS A 282 5.14 -14.69 -23.94
C HIS A 282 4.62 -13.28 -24.25
N ALA A 283 3.35 -13.15 -24.60
CA ALA A 283 2.70 -11.87 -24.82
C ALA A 283 1.44 -11.75 -23.97
N SER A 284 1.14 -10.58 -23.48
CA SER A 284 -0.10 -10.30 -22.75
C SER A 284 -0.70 -8.96 -23.16
N VAL A 285 -2.02 -8.90 -23.13
CA VAL A 285 -2.78 -7.64 -23.25
C VAL A 285 -3.83 -7.63 -22.15
N LYS A 286 -3.87 -6.54 -21.39
CA LYS A 286 -4.76 -6.40 -20.23
C LYS A 286 -5.51 -5.07 -20.29
N TYR A 287 -6.77 -5.09 -19.89
CA TYR A 287 -7.60 -3.92 -19.65
C TYR A 287 -8.15 -3.95 -18.24
N ARG A 288 -8.19 -2.81 -17.57
CA ARG A 288 -8.88 -2.65 -16.28
C ARG A 288 -9.61 -1.32 -16.21
N PHE A 289 -10.86 -1.40 -15.80
CA PHE A 289 -11.66 -0.28 -15.32
C PHE A 289 -11.72 -0.38 -13.79
N ALA A 290 -11.56 0.75 -13.11
CA ALA A 290 -11.74 0.86 -11.67
C ALA A 290 -12.46 2.16 -11.32
N LYS A 291 -13.30 2.09 -10.29
CA LYS A 291 -14.05 3.21 -9.76
C LYS A 291 -14.01 3.19 -8.24
N GLU A 292 -13.82 4.35 -7.64
CA GLU A 292 -13.96 4.59 -6.21
C GLU A 292 -14.93 5.75 -6.00
N ASN A 293 -15.88 5.59 -5.08
CA ASN A 293 -16.76 6.65 -4.60
C ASN A 293 -16.56 6.75 -3.08
N ARG A 294 -16.24 7.94 -2.60
CA ARG A 294 -16.23 8.26 -1.19
C ARG A 294 -17.38 9.19 -0.84
N THR A 295 -17.97 8.95 0.32
CA THR A 295 -18.84 9.92 1.00
C THR A 295 -18.42 9.96 2.46
N ASN A 296 -18.09 11.12 2.97
CA ASN A 296 -17.67 11.29 4.36
C ASN A 296 -18.38 12.45 5.04
N SER A 297 -18.42 12.36 6.36
CA SER A 297 -18.80 13.41 7.30
C SER A 297 -17.85 13.26 8.49
N ASP A 298 -16.72 14.00 8.47
CA ASP A 298 -15.61 13.82 9.42
C ASP A 298 -15.22 15.12 10.09
N SER A 299 -14.91 15.04 11.38
CA SER A 299 -14.51 16.18 12.20
C SER A 299 -13.00 16.39 12.17
N LEU A 300 -12.57 17.61 11.85
CA LEU A 300 -11.24 18.13 12.11
C LEU A 300 -11.24 18.94 13.41
N LEU A 301 -10.36 18.58 14.35
CA LEU A 301 -10.25 19.20 15.65
C LEU A 301 -8.99 20.07 15.71
N TYR A 302 -9.17 21.39 15.81
CA TYR A 302 -8.06 22.33 15.98
C TYR A 302 -7.92 22.72 17.45
N VAL A 303 -6.91 22.14 18.12
CA VAL A 303 -6.59 22.43 19.53
C VAL A 303 -5.83 23.74 19.60
N TYR A 304 -6.36 24.72 20.32
CA TYR A 304 -5.86 26.11 20.29
C TYR A 304 -5.28 26.61 21.61
N ASP A 305 -5.39 25.85 22.70
CA ASP A 305 -4.81 26.23 24.00
C ASP A 305 -4.25 25.05 24.79
N THR A 306 -3.51 25.39 25.86
CA THR A 306 -2.89 24.40 26.78
C THR A 306 -3.90 23.65 27.64
N ALA A 307 -5.16 24.15 27.77
CA ALA A 307 -6.22 23.45 28.46
C ALA A 307 -6.84 22.33 27.61
N GLY A 308 -6.44 22.23 26.34
CA GLY A 308 -6.92 21.23 25.40
C GLY A 308 -8.26 21.56 24.75
N ASN A 309 -8.66 22.83 24.77
CA ASN A 309 -9.86 23.27 24.05
C ASN A 309 -9.60 23.25 22.55
N TYR A 310 -10.62 22.78 21.79
CA TYR A 310 -10.55 22.72 20.33
C TYR A 310 -11.79 23.35 19.68
N SER A 311 -11.61 23.88 18.50
CA SER A 311 -12.72 24.13 17.56
C SER A 311 -12.91 22.89 16.69
N ASN A 312 -14.17 22.53 16.41
CA ASN A 312 -14.55 21.40 15.59
C ASN A 312 -15.11 21.89 14.26
N THR A 313 -14.47 21.51 13.17
CA THR A 313 -14.95 21.73 11.81
C THR A 313 -15.33 20.40 11.19
N LEU A 314 -16.58 20.25 10.77
CA LEU A 314 -17.08 19.07 10.08
C LEU A 314 -16.89 19.24 8.58
N TYR A 315 -16.10 18.38 7.96
CA TYR A 315 -15.98 18.26 6.52
C TYR A 315 -16.92 17.17 6.02
N ALA A 316 -17.77 17.53 5.07
CA ALA A 316 -18.76 16.62 4.53
C ALA A 316 -18.78 16.73 3.00
N ALA A 317 -18.44 15.66 2.31
CA ALA A 317 -18.25 15.72 0.87
C ALA A 317 -18.42 14.35 0.18
N MET A 318 -18.54 14.40 -1.13
CA MET A 318 -18.40 13.24 -2.01
C MET A 318 -17.23 13.45 -2.97
N THR A 319 -16.44 12.40 -3.19
CA THR A 319 -15.43 12.36 -4.24
C THR A 319 -15.58 11.10 -5.07
N ARG A 320 -15.16 11.15 -6.33
CA ARG A 320 -15.18 10.01 -7.24
C ARG A 320 -13.91 9.94 -8.06
N TYR A 321 -13.42 8.73 -8.27
CA TYR A 321 -12.27 8.44 -9.11
C TYR A 321 -12.65 7.37 -10.14
N PHE A 322 -12.26 7.59 -11.40
CA PHE A 322 -12.44 6.64 -12.49
C PHE A 322 -11.12 6.39 -13.18
N TYR A 323 -10.69 5.14 -13.22
CA TYR A 323 -9.45 4.74 -13.86
C TYR A 323 -9.74 3.77 -15.00
N GLN A 324 -9.02 3.93 -16.10
CA GLN A 324 -8.99 3.00 -17.21
C GLN A 324 -7.53 2.76 -17.57
N ASN A 325 -7.15 1.48 -17.65
CA ASN A 325 -5.81 1.07 -17.99
C ASN A 325 -5.85 0.07 -19.14
N VAL A 326 -4.93 0.21 -20.08
CA VAL A 326 -4.62 -0.79 -21.11
C VAL A 326 -3.13 -1.01 -21.09
N ASP A 327 -2.69 -2.26 -21.00
CA ASP A 327 -1.29 -2.64 -21.04
C ASP A 327 -1.09 -3.79 -22.02
N ALA A 328 -0.09 -3.68 -22.86
CA ALA A 328 0.38 -4.73 -23.75
C ALA A 328 1.87 -4.97 -23.47
N MET A 329 2.25 -6.22 -23.28
CA MET A 329 3.61 -6.60 -22.92
C MET A 329 4.04 -7.86 -23.67
N VAL A 330 5.29 -7.89 -24.08
CA VAL A 330 5.96 -9.07 -24.62
C VAL A 330 7.23 -9.32 -23.82
N GLU A 331 7.36 -10.52 -23.27
CA GLU A 331 8.53 -11.01 -22.57
C GLU A 331 9.24 -12.04 -23.43
N GLY A 332 10.56 -12.00 -23.46
CA GLY A 332 11.32 -12.92 -24.30
C GLY A 332 12.68 -13.27 -23.73
N LYS A 333 13.17 -14.46 -24.09
CA LYS A 333 14.49 -14.95 -23.71
C LYS A 333 15.24 -15.41 -24.95
N PHE A 334 16.47 -14.92 -25.09
CA PHE A 334 17.36 -15.35 -26.19
C PHE A 334 18.82 -15.27 -25.76
N ASN A 335 19.71 -15.77 -26.60
CA ASN A 335 21.14 -15.76 -26.36
C ASN A 335 21.89 -15.05 -27.50
N THR A 336 22.89 -14.24 -27.14
CA THR A 336 23.87 -13.70 -28.09
C THR A 336 25.23 -14.31 -27.76
N GLY A 337 25.56 -15.40 -28.42
CA GLY A 337 26.72 -16.22 -28.03
C GLY A 337 26.54 -16.83 -26.65
N SER A 338 27.43 -16.52 -25.70
CA SER A 338 27.35 -16.97 -24.31
C SER A 338 26.54 -16.08 -23.40
N VAL A 339 26.12 -14.90 -23.87
CA VAL A 339 25.35 -13.91 -23.11
C VAL A 339 23.87 -14.25 -23.23
N LYS A 340 23.16 -14.29 -22.09
CA LYS A 340 21.71 -14.52 -22.06
C LYS A 340 21.00 -13.18 -21.86
N HIS A 341 19.85 -13.05 -22.51
CA HIS A 341 18.99 -11.88 -22.46
C HIS A 341 17.59 -12.29 -22.00
N ASP A 342 17.06 -11.62 -20.98
CA ASP A 342 15.67 -11.66 -20.57
C ASP A 342 15.10 -10.25 -20.84
N VAL A 343 14.32 -10.12 -21.94
CA VAL A 343 13.82 -8.83 -22.43
C VAL A 343 12.34 -8.67 -22.16
N VAL A 344 11.96 -7.43 -21.88
CA VAL A 344 10.54 -7.01 -21.79
C VAL A 344 10.35 -5.79 -22.68
N PHE A 345 9.31 -5.82 -23.51
CA PHE A 345 8.84 -4.68 -24.30
C PHE A 345 7.36 -4.45 -23.98
N GLY A 346 6.96 -3.21 -23.83
CA GLY A 346 5.56 -2.95 -23.59
C GLY A 346 5.11 -1.55 -23.90
N ALA A 347 3.80 -1.42 -23.96
CA ALA A 347 3.08 -0.17 -24.13
C ALA A 347 1.92 -0.14 -23.16
N GLY A 348 1.70 1.02 -22.54
CA GLY A 348 0.60 1.23 -21.60
C GLY A 348 -0.14 2.52 -21.86
N TYR A 349 -1.42 2.53 -21.57
CA TYR A 349 -2.26 3.73 -21.53
C TYR A 349 -3.09 3.74 -20.26
N GLN A 350 -3.12 4.88 -19.59
CA GLN A 350 -3.91 5.12 -18.38
C GLN A 350 -4.68 6.43 -18.50
N SER A 351 -5.95 6.42 -18.12
CA SER A 351 -6.78 7.61 -17.94
C SER A 351 -7.34 7.62 -16.53
N GLN A 352 -7.20 8.75 -15.86
CA GLN A 352 -7.73 9.02 -14.52
C GLN A 352 -8.64 10.24 -14.60
N VAL A 353 -9.83 10.14 -14.02
CA VAL A 353 -10.76 11.26 -13.84
C VAL A 353 -11.07 11.36 -12.36
N THR A 354 -10.94 12.57 -11.82
CA THR A 354 -11.31 12.91 -10.44
C THR A 354 -12.47 13.88 -10.46
N GLU A 355 -13.50 13.57 -9.67
CA GLU A 355 -14.66 14.45 -9.46
C GLU A 355 -14.72 14.81 -7.98
N TYR A 356 -14.87 16.12 -7.69
CA TYR A 356 -15.01 16.66 -6.34
C TYR A 356 -16.35 17.34 -6.16
N ASP A 357 -16.82 17.35 -4.93
CA ASP A 357 -17.98 18.13 -4.50
C ASP A 357 -17.61 19.62 -4.37
N ASN A 358 -18.45 20.50 -4.90
CA ASN A 358 -18.31 21.94 -4.74
C ASN A 358 -19.34 22.47 -3.71
N SER A 359 -19.44 21.79 -2.59
CA SER A 359 -20.30 22.18 -1.47
C SER A 359 -19.53 22.98 -0.41
N GLU A 360 -20.27 23.66 0.46
CA GLU A 360 -19.69 24.30 1.66
C GLU A 360 -18.92 23.27 2.51
N GLY A 361 -19.48 22.06 2.65
CA GLY A 361 -18.85 20.99 3.43
C GLY A 361 -17.49 20.54 2.91
N TRP A 362 -17.22 20.69 1.62
CA TRP A 362 -15.89 20.43 1.06
C TRP A 362 -14.95 21.63 1.19
N ASN A 363 -15.43 22.82 0.83
CA ASN A 363 -14.57 24.02 0.69
C ASN A 363 -14.21 24.66 2.03
N ASP A 364 -15.19 24.84 2.91
CA ASP A 364 -15.05 25.60 4.16
C ASP A 364 -15.30 24.72 5.40
N GLY A 365 -16.11 23.68 5.25
CA GLY A 365 -16.61 22.87 6.35
C GLY A 365 -17.64 23.59 7.22
N TYR A 366 -18.32 22.83 8.07
CA TYR A 366 -19.33 23.32 8.99
C TYR A 366 -18.75 23.46 10.40
N SER A 367 -18.84 24.64 11.00
CA SER A 367 -18.43 24.82 12.40
C SER A 367 -19.44 24.13 13.32
N LEU A 368 -18.99 23.15 14.08
CA LEU A 368 -19.80 22.45 15.08
C LEU A 368 -19.74 23.12 16.47
N GLY A 369 -18.71 23.95 16.71
CA GLY A 369 -18.50 24.61 18.00
C GLY A 369 -17.21 24.22 18.68
N VAL A 370 -17.18 24.24 20.02
CA VAL A 370 -15.99 24.08 20.85
C VAL A 370 -16.13 22.85 21.73
N GLY A 371 -15.07 22.07 21.86
CA GLY A 371 -14.95 20.94 22.76
C GLY A 371 -13.60 20.94 23.48
N ASN A 372 -13.31 19.85 24.19
CA ASN A 372 -12.06 19.68 24.91
C ASN A 372 -11.53 18.24 24.75
N ILE A 373 -10.23 18.06 24.45
CA ILE A 373 -9.63 16.74 24.23
C ILE A 373 -9.60 15.85 25.48
N TYR A 374 -9.83 16.40 26.65
CA TYR A 374 -9.86 15.68 27.92
C TYR A 374 -11.27 15.39 28.43
N SER A 375 -12.30 15.70 27.65
CA SER A 375 -13.69 15.38 27.97
C SER A 375 -14.49 15.10 26.71
N SER A 376 -15.42 14.13 26.75
CA SER A 376 -16.32 13.89 25.63
C SER A 376 -17.29 15.07 25.47
N THR A 377 -17.33 15.64 24.27
CA THR A 377 -18.26 16.72 23.92
C THR A 377 -18.95 16.32 22.63
N PHE A 378 -20.27 16.11 22.67
CA PHE A 378 -21.06 15.79 21.49
C PHE A 378 -21.67 17.06 20.93
N LEU A 379 -21.32 17.36 19.69
CA LEU A 379 -21.77 18.51 18.92
C LEU A 379 -22.53 17.99 17.70
N THR A 380 -23.64 18.59 17.36
CA THR A 380 -24.46 18.18 16.22
C THR A 380 -24.73 19.36 15.30
N ASN A 381 -24.76 19.09 13.99
CA ASN A 381 -25.25 20.00 12.97
C ASN A 381 -26.33 19.26 12.16
N ALA A 382 -27.45 19.94 11.89
CA ALA A 382 -28.60 19.30 11.25
C ALA A 382 -28.63 19.41 9.73
N ASP A 383 -27.91 20.35 9.12
CA ASP A 383 -28.01 20.65 7.68
C ASP A 383 -26.67 20.38 6.97
N VAL A 384 -26.40 19.12 6.73
CA VAL A 384 -25.21 18.70 5.99
C VAL A 384 -25.61 18.20 4.60
N HIS A 385 -25.20 18.92 3.57
CA HIS A 385 -25.43 18.56 2.16
C HIS A 385 -24.19 17.91 1.54
N ILE A 386 -24.36 16.74 0.93
CA ILE A 386 -23.25 15.94 0.40
C ILE A 386 -23.55 15.52 -1.04
N GLY A 387 -22.62 15.79 -1.94
CA GLY A 387 -22.63 15.25 -3.31
C GLY A 387 -23.62 15.91 -4.27
N GLU A 388 -24.18 17.06 -3.92
CA GLU A 388 -25.15 17.76 -4.76
C GLU A 388 -24.51 18.49 -5.96
N ASN A 389 -23.23 18.87 -5.84
CA ASN A 389 -22.52 19.72 -6.80
C ASN A 389 -21.21 19.09 -7.33
N LEU A 390 -21.25 17.82 -7.68
CA LEU A 390 -20.08 17.13 -8.23
C LEU A 390 -19.68 17.72 -9.58
N TYR A 391 -18.40 18.02 -9.74
CA TYR A 391 -17.81 18.45 -10.98
C TYR A 391 -16.50 17.69 -11.26
N ARG A 392 -16.12 17.59 -12.53
CA ARG A 392 -14.82 17.03 -12.91
C ARG A 392 -13.72 18.02 -12.52
N GLN A 393 -13.00 17.71 -11.45
CA GLN A 393 -11.89 18.52 -10.98
C GLN A 393 -10.64 18.34 -11.87
N SER A 394 -10.34 17.10 -12.27
CA SER A 394 -9.19 16.83 -13.12
C SER A 394 -9.38 15.63 -14.05
N ARG A 395 -8.62 15.64 -15.13
CA ARG A 395 -8.40 14.49 -16.01
C ARG A 395 -6.91 14.35 -16.30
N THR A 396 -6.33 13.20 -15.96
CA THR A 396 -4.94 12.85 -16.23
C THR A 396 -4.88 11.68 -17.21
N THR A 397 -4.01 11.78 -18.22
CA THR A 397 -3.73 10.68 -19.14
C THR A 397 -2.23 10.41 -19.19
N GLN A 398 -1.86 9.14 -19.25
CA GLN A 398 -0.48 8.70 -19.41
C GLN A 398 -0.44 7.65 -20.52
N ALA A 399 0.39 7.87 -21.54
CA ALA A 399 0.75 6.87 -22.54
C ALA A 399 2.23 6.56 -22.40
N ALA A 400 2.62 5.31 -22.45
CA ALA A 400 4.01 4.92 -22.22
C ALA A 400 4.45 3.83 -23.19
N LEU A 401 5.74 3.90 -23.53
CA LEU A 401 6.51 2.82 -24.15
C LEU A 401 7.68 2.49 -23.26
N TYR A 402 7.96 1.22 -23.06
CA TYR A 402 9.07 0.79 -22.23
C TYR A 402 9.75 -0.45 -22.79
N ALA A 403 11.04 -0.54 -22.48
CA ALA A 403 11.86 -1.71 -22.79
C ALA A 403 12.85 -1.96 -21.65
N SER A 404 13.08 -3.21 -21.33
CA SER A 404 14.15 -3.64 -20.44
C SER A 404 14.86 -4.86 -20.94
N ASP A 405 16.13 -5.01 -20.53
CA ASP A 405 16.93 -6.21 -20.76
C ASP A 405 17.70 -6.55 -19.50
N THR A 406 17.52 -7.76 -19.00
CA THR A 406 18.37 -8.34 -17.97
C THR A 406 19.42 -9.18 -18.67
N VAL A 407 20.60 -8.60 -18.86
CA VAL A 407 21.74 -9.19 -19.55
C VAL A 407 22.57 -10.04 -18.59
N GLN A 408 22.62 -11.35 -18.77
CA GLN A 408 23.46 -12.25 -17.99
C GLN A 408 24.76 -12.53 -18.74
N PHE A 409 25.84 -11.84 -18.34
CA PHE A 409 27.18 -12.00 -18.93
C PHE A 409 27.85 -13.31 -18.53
N THR A 410 27.64 -13.73 -17.29
CA THR A 410 28.13 -14.99 -16.73
C THR A 410 27.07 -15.58 -15.79
N PRO A 411 27.19 -16.82 -15.33
CA PRO A 411 26.27 -17.36 -14.32
C PRO A 411 26.19 -16.55 -13.02
N ARG A 412 27.18 -15.65 -12.77
CA ARG A 412 27.25 -14.85 -11.55
C ARG A 412 27.04 -13.35 -11.76
N ILE A 413 27.27 -12.84 -12.97
CA ILE A 413 27.23 -11.39 -13.24
C ILE A 413 26.11 -11.11 -14.23
N SER A 414 25.18 -10.25 -13.84
CA SER A 414 24.13 -9.75 -14.71
C SER A 414 23.95 -8.23 -14.53
N ALA A 415 23.44 -7.58 -15.56
CA ALA A 415 23.04 -6.19 -15.51
C ALA A 415 21.60 -6.04 -15.96
N LEU A 416 20.86 -5.16 -15.29
CA LEU A 416 19.53 -4.72 -15.70
C LEU A 416 19.64 -3.34 -16.34
N LEU A 417 19.11 -3.20 -17.53
CA LEU A 417 18.99 -1.94 -18.27
C LEU A 417 17.52 -1.73 -18.62
N GLY A 418 16.98 -0.57 -18.31
CA GLY A 418 15.58 -0.26 -18.64
C GLY A 418 15.40 1.20 -19.02
N LEU A 419 14.48 1.45 -19.93
CA LEU A 419 14.11 2.78 -20.38
C LEU A 419 12.60 2.86 -20.59
N ARG A 420 11.97 3.89 -20.04
CA ARG A 420 10.56 4.20 -20.21
C ARG A 420 10.39 5.63 -20.72
N TYR A 421 9.68 5.80 -21.81
CA TYR A 421 9.16 7.06 -22.29
C TYR A 421 7.69 7.17 -21.87
N THR A 422 7.31 8.27 -21.23
CA THR A 422 5.94 8.50 -20.78
C THR A 422 5.46 9.85 -21.31
N GLN A 423 4.33 9.84 -22.00
CA GLN A 423 3.57 11.04 -22.37
C GLN A 423 2.52 11.29 -21.30
N PHE A 424 2.59 12.42 -20.61
CA PHE A 424 1.71 12.79 -19.53
C PHE A 424 0.95 14.06 -19.89
N HIS A 425 -0.38 14.05 -19.72
CA HIS A 425 -1.24 15.22 -19.86
C HIS A 425 -2.22 15.30 -18.70
N GLN A 426 -2.36 16.47 -18.12
CA GLN A 426 -3.34 16.74 -17.08
C GLN A 426 -4.09 18.04 -17.39
N PHE A 427 -5.40 17.97 -17.23
CA PHE A 427 -6.32 19.12 -17.26
C PHE A 427 -6.97 19.26 -15.89
N THR A 428 -7.04 20.49 -15.40
CA THR A 428 -7.79 20.86 -14.19
C THR A 428 -8.92 21.78 -14.59
N TYR A 429 -10.08 21.60 -13.97
CA TYR A 429 -11.30 22.33 -14.30
C TYR A 429 -11.86 23.00 -13.05
N ASP A 430 -12.58 24.09 -13.23
CA ASP A 430 -13.40 24.69 -12.19
C ASP A 430 -14.83 24.09 -12.16
N PRO A 431 -15.67 24.45 -11.18
CA PRO A 431 -17.04 23.94 -11.10
C PRO A 431 -17.94 24.28 -12.30
N THR A 432 -17.58 25.26 -13.14
CA THR A 432 -18.31 25.58 -14.37
C THR A 432 -17.91 24.69 -15.56
N GLY A 433 -16.85 23.88 -15.38
CA GLY A 433 -16.25 23.04 -16.40
C GLY A 433 -15.22 23.75 -17.29
N ALA A 434 -14.86 25.01 -16.96
CA ALA A 434 -13.81 25.72 -17.65
C ALA A 434 -12.42 25.15 -17.24
N THR A 435 -11.49 25.03 -18.18
CA THR A 435 -10.13 24.60 -17.92
C THR A 435 -9.36 25.70 -17.18
N THR A 436 -8.91 25.41 -15.98
CA THR A 436 -8.12 26.35 -15.16
C THR A 436 -6.63 26.11 -15.28
N ALA A 437 -6.20 24.86 -15.55
CA ALA A 437 -4.80 24.53 -15.81
C ALA A 437 -4.69 23.40 -16.81
N ASN A 438 -3.58 23.44 -17.57
CA ASN A 438 -3.21 22.38 -18.51
C ASN A 438 -1.70 22.15 -18.37
N TYR A 439 -1.34 20.91 -18.10
CA TYR A 439 0.05 20.50 -17.94
C TYR A 439 0.38 19.32 -18.84
N SER A 440 1.53 19.37 -19.52
CA SER A 440 2.05 18.29 -20.38
C SER A 440 3.52 18.06 -20.15
N ALA A 441 3.94 16.81 -20.13
CA ALA A 441 5.35 16.42 -20.07
C ALA A 441 5.59 15.11 -20.80
N SER A 442 6.80 14.94 -21.32
CA SER A 442 7.21 13.73 -22.03
C SER A 442 8.59 13.24 -21.55
N PRO A 443 8.70 12.85 -20.26
CA PRO A 443 9.96 12.42 -19.69
C PRO A 443 10.37 11.01 -20.15
N VAL A 444 11.70 10.79 -20.08
CA VAL A 444 12.32 9.47 -20.14
C VAL A 444 12.87 9.12 -18.77
N THR A 445 12.55 7.92 -18.26
CA THR A 445 13.03 7.40 -16.98
C THR A 445 13.88 6.17 -17.20
N PRO A 446 15.20 6.24 -16.90
CA PRO A 446 16.09 5.10 -16.94
C PRO A 446 16.06 4.32 -15.62
N THR A 447 16.39 3.03 -15.71
CA THR A 447 16.84 2.20 -14.60
C THR A 447 18.07 1.41 -15.02
N VAL A 448 19.04 1.32 -14.12
CA VAL A 448 20.26 0.53 -14.34
C VAL A 448 20.63 -0.17 -13.04
N ALA A 449 20.97 -1.45 -13.15
CA ALA A 449 21.53 -2.17 -12.01
C ALA A 449 22.61 -3.16 -12.46
N LEU A 450 23.56 -3.41 -11.57
CA LEU A 450 24.53 -4.49 -11.69
C LEU A 450 24.31 -5.45 -10.54
N MET A 451 24.26 -6.75 -10.85
CA MET A 451 24.02 -7.82 -9.89
C MET A 451 25.16 -8.83 -9.93
N TYR A 452 25.55 -9.29 -8.75
CA TYR A 452 26.55 -10.33 -8.57
C TYR A 452 26.00 -11.45 -7.66
N LYS A 453 25.80 -12.63 -8.21
CA LYS A 453 25.42 -13.84 -7.45
C LYS A 453 26.65 -14.41 -6.75
N THR A 454 26.70 -14.28 -5.44
CA THR A 454 27.77 -14.90 -4.62
C THR A 454 27.62 -16.41 -4.61
N ASP A 455 26.38 -16.89 -4.64
CA ASP A 455 25.94 -18.27 -4.74
C ASP A 455 24.48 -18.33 -5.31
N PRO A 456 23.88 -19.52 -5.54
CA PRO A 456 22.52 -19.64 -6.09
C PRO A 456 21.40 -18.99 -5.26
N TYR A 457 21.65 -18.69 -4.00
CA TYR A 457 20.68 -18.17 -3.04
C TYR A 457 20.92 -16.72 -2.62
N SER A 458 21.99 -16.10 -3.13
CA SER A 458 22.45 -14.80 -2.63
C SER A 458 22.90 -13.89 -3.74
N THR A 459 22.44 -12.63 -3.71
CA THR A 459 22.76 -11.60 -4.70
C THR A 459 23.21 -10.31 -4.01
N LEU A 460 24.35 -9.77 -4.45
CA LEU A 460 24.79 -8.41 -4.23
C LEU A 460 24.34 -7.57 -5.43
N TYR A 461 23.88 -6.34 -5.19
CA TYR A 461 23.49 -5.44 -6.27
C TYR A 461 23.85 -3.99 -5.99
N VAL A 462 23.99 -3.23 -7.05
CA VAL A 462 23.99 -1.78 -7.04
C VAL A 462 22.98 -1.31 -8.08
N SER A 463 22.15 -0.33 -7.74
CA SER A 463 21.14 0.17 -8.66
C SER A 463 21.03 1.69 -8.64
N TYR A 464 20.62 2.23 -9.78
CA TYR A 464 20.22 3.61 -9.99
C TYR A 464 18.86 3.63 -10.66
N VAL A 465 17.92 4.33 -10.05
CA VAL A 465 16.54 4.44 -10.54
C VAL A 465 16.06 5.88 -10.43
N GLN A 466 15.23 6.30 -11.36
CA GLN A 466 14.51 7.58 -11.30
C GLN A 466 13.02 7.37 -11.16
N SER A 467 12.32 8.29 -10.49
CA SER A 467 10.88 8.43 -10.54
C SER A 467 10.47 9.86 -10.86
N LEU A 468 9.20 9.98 -11.19
CA LEU A 468 8.56 11.23 -11.56
C LEU A 468 7.29 11.39 -10.73
N GLU A 469 7.20 12.50 -10.05
CA GLU A 469 5.97 12.96 -9.43
C GLU A 469 5.43 14.14 -10.23
N GLN A 470 4.14 14.39 -10.12
CA GLN A 470 3.55 15.57 -10.71
C GLN A 470 4.17 16.84 -10.12
N GLY A 471 4.46 17.84 -10.95
CA GLY A 471 4.89 19.15 -10.51
C GLY A 471 3.80 19.89 -9.75
N GLY A 472 4.20 20.77 -8.87
CA GLY A 472 3.28 21.59 -8.09
C GLY A 472 2.73 22.79 -8.89
N SER A 473 1.67 23.40 -8.36
CA SER A 473 1.11 24.67 -8.84
C SER A 473 1.03 25.68 -7.71
N ALA A 474 1.29 26.94 -8.01
CA ALA A 474 1.15 28.03 -7.05
C ALA A 474 -0.31 28.17 -6.61
N ALA A 475 -0.52 28.29 -5.30
CA ALA A 475 -1.84 28.58 -4.73
C ALA A 475 -2.29 30.03 -5.05
N ASN A 476 -3.59 30.29 -4.98
CA ASN A 476 -4.14 31.63 -5.23
C ASN A 476 -3.62 32.68 -4.24
N THR A 477 -3.05 32.26 -3.13
CA THR A 477 -2.39 33.11 -2.11
C THR A 477 -0.93 33.44 -2.44
N ASN A 478 -0.31 32.75 -3.41
CA ASN A 478 1.06 33.01 -3.81
C ASN A 478 1.18 34.15 -4.82
N LEU A 479 2.29 34.90 -4.74
CA LEU A 479 2.53 36.05 -5.64
C LEU A 479 2.69 35.65 -7.12
N ASN A 480 3.13 34.42 -7.39
CA ASN A 480 3.30 33.89 -8.73
C ASN A 480 2.14 33.01 -9.23
N TYR A 481 0.94 33.11 -8.60
CA TYR A 481 -0.24 32.45 -9.13
C TYR A 481 -0.56 32.94 -10.56
N PRO A 482 -0.94 32.04 -11.50
CA PRO A 482 -1.19 30.60 -11.40
C PRO A 482 -0.01 29.74 -11.93
N ALA A 483 1.22 30.02 -11.59
CA ALA A 483 2.39 29.29 -12.07
C ALA A 483 2.27 27.77 -11.80
N THR A 484 2.57 26.97 -12.83
CA THR A 484 2.60 25.50 -12.76
C THR A 484 3.98 25.01 -13.18
N PHE A 485 4.53 24.07 -12.43
CA PHE A 485 5.89 23.58 -12.60
C PHE A 485 5.91 22.19 -13.27
N GLY A 486 7.06 21.86 -13.89
CA GLY A 486 7.31 20.56 -14.49
C GLY A 486 7.39 19.42 -13.47
N PRO A 487 7.48 18.15 -13.93
CA PRO A 487 7.55 17.00 -13.02
C PRO A 487 8.71 17.14 -12.04
N LEU A 488 8.42 16.83 -10.78
CA LEU A 488 9.46 16.59 -9.78
C LEU A 488 10.20 15.31 -10.13
N ARG A 489 11.52 15.40 -10.22
CA ARG A 489 12.39 14.24 -10.47
C ARG A 489 13.03 13.80 -9.17
N SER A 490 12.88 12.51 -8.87
CA SER A 490 13.56 11.88 -7.76
C SER A 490 14.61 10.90 -8.26
N LYS A 491 15.72 10.77 -7.55
CA LYS A 491 16.84 9.88 -7.88
C LYS A 491 17.15 9.00 -6.68
N GLN A 492 17.30 7.70 -6.93
CA GLN A 492 17.74 6.75 -5.91
C GLN A 492 19.00 6.04 -6.32
N TYR A 493 19.91 5.92 -5.36
CA TYR A 493 21.09 5.07 -5.39
C TYR A 493 20.95 4.05 -4.28
N GLU A 494 21.15 2.78 -4.62
CA GLU A 494 21.03 1.68 -3.63
C GLU A 494 22.14 0.65 -3.85
N VAL A 495 22.74 0.20 -2.76
CA VAL A 495 23.61 -0.97 -2.69
C VAL A 495 22.99 -1.96 -1.74
N GLY A 496 22.77 -3.19 -2.17
CA GLY A 496 22.06 -4.16 -1.35
C GLY A 496 22.62 -5.57 -1.45
N PHE A 497 22.27 -6.35 -0.46
CA PHE A 497 22.53 -7.78 -0.36
C PHE A 497 21.24 -8.50 -0.02
N LYS A 498 20.93 -9.56 -0.74
CA LYS A 498 19.80 -10.46 -0.48
C LYS A 498 20.26 -11.89 -0.41
N THR A 499 19.66 -12.63 0.49
CA THR A 499 19.82 -14.09 0.54
C THR A 499 18.55 -14.73 1.05
N ASP A 500 18.20 -15.86 0.45
CA ASP A 500 17.07 -16.68 0.88
C ASP A 500 17.46 -18.15 0.84
N ARG A 501 17.52 -18.75 2.01
CA ARG A 501 17.96 -20.13 2.24
C ARG A 501 16.91 -20.87 3.06
N SER A 502 16.97 -22.18 3.10
CA SER A 502 15.99 -23.04 3.78
C SER A 502 15.80 -22.73 5.28
N LYS A 503 16.81 -22.17 5.95
CA LYS A 503 16.77 -21.91 7.40
C LYS A 503 16.91 -20.44 7.76
N TRP A 504 17.24 -19.56 6.85
CA TRP A 504 17.34 -18.13 7.08
C TRP A 504 17.32 -17.35 5.78
N GLY A 505 16.81 -16.14 5.85
CA GLY A 505 16.83 -15.17 4.78
C GLY A 505 17.16 -13.79 5.33
N ALA A 506 17.79 -12.96 4.52
CA ALA A 506 18.11 -11.59 4.89
C ALA A 506 18.10 -10.67 3.68
N ASN A 507 17.70 -9.41 3.93
CA ASN A 507 17.78 -8.31 3.01
C ASN A 507 18.47 -7.14 3.73
N LEU A 508 19.52 -6.59 3.11
CA LEU A 508 20.22 -5.40 3.59
C LEU A 508 20.35 -4.42 2.42
N ALA A 509 19.90 -3.19 2.61
CA ALA A 509 20.05 -2.11 1.64
C ALA A 509 20.58 -0.86 2.28
N LEU A 510 21.61 -0.27 1.66
CA LEU A 510 22.09 1.07 1.90
C LEU A 510 21.59 1.93 0.77
N PHE A 511 20.84 2.99 1.08
CA PHE A 511 20.22 3.81 0.04
C PHE A 511 20.35 5.31 0.31
N ARG A 512 20.26 6.07 -0.78
CA ARG A 512 20.02 7.51 -0.78
C ARG A 512 18.97 7.84 -1.82
N VAL A 513 17.95 8.59 -1.41
CA VAL A 513 16.93 9.18 -2.27
C VAL A 513 17.02 10.69 -2.18
N ASP A 514 17.19 11.35 -3.32
CA ASP A 514 17.05 12.79 -3.47
C ASP A 514 15.73 13.05 -4.21
N GLN A 515 14.70 13.51 -3.48
CA GLN A 515 13.37 13.86 -3.98
C GLN A 515 13.29 15.35 -4.24
N GLY A 516 12.80 15.77 -5.42
CA GLY A 516 12.50 17.17 -5.65
C GLY A 516 11.49 17.71 -4.63
N TYR A 517 11.65 18.98 -4.24
CA TYR A 517 10.80 19.61 -3.25
C TYR A 517 10.25 20.94 -3.79
N ASN A 518 8.95 21.08 -3.68
CA ASN A 518 8.23 22.32 -3.92
C ASN A 518 7.77 22.92 -2.58
N TYR A 519 7.90 24.23 -2.44
CA TYR A 519 7.52 24.97 -1.23
C TYR A 519 7.23 26.41 -1.57
N THR A 520 6.55 27.14 -0.66
CA THR A 520 6.41 28.58 -0.73
C THR A 520 7.52 29.20 0.10
N ASN A 521 8.38 30.01 -0.55
CA ASN A 521 9.49 30.67 0.11
C ASN A 521 9.07 31.87 0.97
N SER A 522 10.00 32.48 1.68
CA SER A 522 9.76 33.62 2.56
C SER A 522 9.24 34.88 1.85
N ALA A 523 9.42 34.97 0.53
CA ALA A 523 8.87 36.04 -0.32
C ALA A 523 7.44 35.73 -0.83
N ASN A 524 6.78 34.70 -0.31
CA ASN A 524 5.48 34.20 -0.75
C ASN A 524 5.41 33.82 -2.24
N ILE A 525 6.52 33.28 -2.76
CA ILE A 525 6.62 32.74 -4.12
C ILE A 525 6.67 31.21 -4.02
N PHE A 526 5.81 30.51 -4.75
CA PHE A 526 5.88 29.06 -4.88
C PHE A 526 7.02 28.67 -5.82
N VAL A 527 7.94 27.83 -5.33
CA VAL A 527 9.17 27.40 -6.03
C VAL A 527 9.31 25.89 -6.00
N GLN A 528 10.10 25.34 -6.95
CA GLN A 528 10.36 23.91 -7.09
C GLN A 528 11.86 23.67 -7.30
N ASP A 529 12.68 24.16 -6.40
CA ASP A 529 14.15 24.13 -6.50
C ASP A 529 14.84 23.44 -5.32
N GLY A 530 14.07 23.08 -4.29
CA GLY A 530 14.58 22.35 -3.14
C GLY A 530 14.72 20.85 -3.34
N THR A 531 15.35 20.19 -2.36
CA THR A 531 15.53 18.74 -2.32
C THR A 531 15.21 18.20 -0.93
N LYS A 532 14.37 17.14 -0.87
CA LYS A 532 14.25 16.29 0.31
C LYS A 532 15.21 15.13 0.16
N ARG A 533 16.18 15.03 1.05
CA ARG A 533 17.19 13.96 1.05
C ARG A 533 16.88 12.94 2.12
N TYR A 534 16.90 11.67 1.72
CA TYR A 534 16.69 10.51 2.60
C TYR A 534 17.90 9.59 2.45
N THR A 535 18.63 9.34 3.52
CA THR A 535 19.77 8.41 3.54
C THR A 535 19.53 7.38 4.64
N GLY A 536 19.66 6.11 4.33
CA GLY A 536 19.30 5.09 5.32
C GLY A 536 19.89 3.72 5.10
N VAL A 537 19.66 2.90 6.13
CA VAL A 537 19.95 1.47 6.18
C VAL A 537 18.66 0.73 6.47
N ASP A 538 18.25 -0.16 5.55
CA ASP A 538 17.09 -1.04 5.67
C ASP A 538 17.60 -2.48 5.79
N ALA A 539 17.48 -3.09 6.97
CA ALA A 539 17.91 -4.44 7.24
C ALA A 539 16.75 -5.26 7.80
N SER A 540 16.44 -6.38 7.17
CA SER A 540 15.39 -7.30 7.61
C SER A 540 15.80 -8.75 7.34
N GLY A 541 15.18 -9.68 8.07
CA GLY A 541 15.45 -11.10 7.84
C GLY A 541 14.63 -12.00 8.72
N TRP A 542 14.79 -13.29 8.47
CA TRP A 542 14.17 -14.36 9.24
C TRP A 542 15.18 -15.48 9.50
N LEU A 543 15.00 -16.20 10.59
CA LEU A 543 15.86 -17.30 11.03
C LEU A 543 15.01 -18.39 11.68
N GLN A 544 15.14 -19.62 11.17
CA GLN A 544 14.68 -20.83 11.86
C GLN A 544 15.72 -21.16 12.93
N LEU A 545 15.52 -20.64 14.15
CA LEU A 545 16.47 -20.75 15.25
C LEU A 545 16.59 -22.21 15.74
N ALA A 546 15.46 -22.92 15.77
CA ALA A 546 15.34 -24.33 16.08
C ALA A 546 14.15 -24.90 15.29
N SER A 547 13.90 -26.21 15.35
CA SER A 547 12.74 -26.84 14.69
C SER A 547 11.40 -26.22 15.11
N ASP A 548 11.34 -25.68 16.31
CA ASP A 548 10.15 -25.16 16.97
C ASP A 548 10.08 -23.63 17.01
N TRP A 549 11.19 -22.93 16.68
CA TRP A 549 11.30 -21.48 16.84
C TRP A 549 11.73 -20.80 15.55
N ARG A 550 10.91 -19.88 15.09
CA ARG A 550 11.24 -18.97 14.00
C ARG A 550 11.23 -17.53 14.50
N VAL A 551 12.26 -16.78 14.14
CA VAL A 551 12.39 -15.37 14.47
C VAL A 551 12.49 -14.59 13.19
N MET A 552 11.75 -13.50 13.09
CA MET A 552 11.82 -12.55 11.97
C MET A 552 11.82 -11.12 12.52
N GLY A 553 12.41 -10.20 11.77
CA GLY A 553 12.44 -8.80 12.18
C GLY A 553 13.41 -7.98 11.37
N GLY A 554 13.53 -6.71 11.75
CA GLY A 554 14.42 -5.81 11.05
C GLY A 554 14.58 -4.47 11.75
N VAL A 555 15.51 -3.70 11.21
CA VAL A 555 15.86 -2.36 11.67
C VAL A 555 15.96 -1.43 10.48
N MET A 556 15.34 -0.29 10.58
CA MET A 556 15.51 0.85 9.69
C MET A 556 16.19 1.98 10.46
N TRP A 557 17.30 2.45 9.92
CA TRP A 557 17.88 3.74 10.31
C TRP A 557 17.73 4.71 9.16
N LEU A 558 17.28 5.94 9.46
CA LEU A 558 16.96 6.95 8.46
C LEU A 558 17.42 8.34 8.91
N ASP A 559 18.25 8.99 8.12
CA ASP A 559 18.58 10.41 8.22
C ASP A 559 17.90 11.15 7.07
N THR A 560 17.08 12.15 7.41
CA THR A 560 16.34 12.95 6.43
C THR A 560 16.66 14.42 6.61
N LYS A 561 16.81 15.14 5.48
CA LYS A 561 17.06 16.59 5.48
C LYS A 561 16.38 17.27 4.31
N ALA A 562 15.80 18.43 4.57
CA ALA A 562 15.52 19.43 3.53
C ALA A 562 16.82 20.14 3.19
N VAL A 563 17.22 20.18 1.93
CA VAL A 563 18.48 20.78 1.47
C VAL A 563 18.26 21.58 0.19
N ASP A 564 19.10 22.56 -0.05
CA ASP A 564 18.98 23.47 -1.19
C ASP A 564 17.66 24.27 -1.14
N ILE A 565 17.27 24.73 0.05
CA ILE A 565 16.01 25.45 0.32
C ILE A 565 16.33 26.91 0.65
N ASP A 566 15.73 27.84 -0.09
CA ASP A 566 15.83 29.27 0.18
C ASP A 566 14.83 29.74 1.26
N ASP A 567 14.76 28.97 2.36
CA ASP A 567 14.03 29.29 3.57
C ASP A 567 14.78 28.74 4.79
N PRO A 568 15.41 29.60 5.60
CA PRO A 568 16.21 29.18 6.75
C PRO A 568 15.40 28.51 7.86
N THR A 569 14.08 28.61 7.84
CA THR A 569 13.21 27.94 8.83
C THR A 569 13.08 26.45 8.58
N ILE A 570 13.26 26.00 7.33
CA ILE A 570 13.16 24.60 6.91
C ILE A 570 14.47 24.01 6.37
N GLU A 571 15.45 24.83 5.98
CA GLU A 571 16.77 24.36 5.52
C GLU A 571 17.46 23.52 6.60
N GLY A 572 17.95 22.34 6.24
CA GLY A 572 18.62 21.39 7.14
C GLY A 572 17.71 20.67 8.13
N LYS A 573 16.39 20.94 8.15
CA LYS A 573 15.44 20.29 9.05
C LYS A 573 15.13 18.86 8.61
N ARG A 574 14.69 18.05 9.59
CA ARG A 574 14.19 16.69 9.33
C ARG A 574 12.90 16.77 8.52
N ILE A 575 12.72 15.82 7.63
CA ILE A 575 11.43 15.67 6.94
C ILE A 575 10.40 15.12 7.93
N TYR A 576 9.24 15.76 7.99
CA TYR A 576 8.14 15.37 8.88
C TYR A 576 7.57 14.00 8.50
N GLY A 577 6.98 13.30 9.46
CA GLY A 577 6.42 11.95 9.27
C GLY A 577 7.46 10.85 9.05
N ALA A 578 8.77 11.17 9.16
CA ALA A 578 9.87 10.24 8.96
C ALA A 578 10.60 9.94 10.28
N PRO A 579 10.39 8.76 10.90
CA PRO A 579 11.10 8.37 12.10
C PRO A 579 12.56 8.07 11.80
N ARG A 580 13.46 8.39 12.72
CA ARG A 580 14.89 8.07 12.58
C ARG A 580 15.17 6.59 12.75
N TRP A 581 14.42 5.93 13.62
CA TRP A 581 14.54 4.50 13.91
C TRP A 581 13.18 3.82 13.87
N THR A 582 13.13 2.70 13.18
CA THR A 582 12.05 1.73 13.30
C THR A 582 12.66 0.36 13.52
N VAL A 583 12.19 -0.35 14.53
CA VAL A 583 12.62 -1.72 14.84
C VAL A 583 11.39 -2.60 14.92
N THR A 584 11.41 -3.71 14.21
CA THR A 584 10.32 -4.69 14.18
C THR A 584 10.84 -6.06 14.56
N GLY A 585 10.01 -6.87 15.18
CA GLY A 585 10.36 -8.24 15.52
C GLY A 585 9.13 -9.10 15.73
N ARG A 586 9.20 -10.36 15.31
CA ARG A 586 8.17 -11.37 15.54
C ARG A 586 8.84 -12.71 15.81
N VAL A 587 8.36 -13.40 16.82
CA VAL A 587 8.81 -14.74 17.20
C VAL A 587 7.62 -15.67 17.05
N GLU A 588 7.82 -16.79 16.38
CA GLU A 588 6.84 -17.87 16.23
C GLU A 588 7.36 -19.12 16.93
N TYR A 589 6.46 -19.78 17.65
CA TYR A 589 6.73 -21.00 18.39
C TYR A 589 5.75 -22.09 18.03
N ASN A 590 6.25 -23.20 17.48
CA ASN A 590 5.51 -24.41 17.13
C ASN A 590 5.90 -25.54 18.09
N PRO A 591 5.17 -25.76 19.22
CA PRO A 591 5.52 -26.79 20.20
C PRO A 591 5.66 -28.17 19.59
N SER A 592 6.78 -28.85 19.81
CA SER A 592 7.05 -30.20 19.25
C SER A 592 6.00 -31.25 19.69
N TYR A 593 5.42 -31.07 20.89
CA TYR A 593 4.35 -31.92 21.43
C TYR A 593 2.94 -31.56 20.87
N MET A 594 2.80 -30.40 20.21
CA MET A 594 1.53 -29.94 19.60
C MET A 594 1.81 -29.21 18.27
N ARG A 595 2.37 -29.91 17.31
CA ARG A 595 2.85 -29.32 16.02
C ARG A 595 1.79 -28.56 15.20
N ARG A 596 0.53 -28.73 15.53
CA ARG A 596 -0.61 -28.03 14.92
C ARG A 596 -0.90 -26.69 15.56
N LEU A 597 -0.21 -26.33 16.64
CA LEU A 597 -0.30 -25.04 17.30
C LEU A 597 0.88 -24.17 16.88
N THR A 598 0.59 -22.96 16.46
CA THR A 598 1.57 -21.89 16.28
C THR A 598 1.21 -20.75 17.24
N LEU A 599 2.13 -20.33 18.05
CA LEU A 599 2.00 -19.12 18.88
C LEU A 599 2.96 -18.08 18.32
N ALA A 600 2.53 -16.84 18.28
CA ALA A 600 3.37 -15.75 17.77
C ALA A 600 3.27 -14.52 18.65
N PHE A 601 4.41 -13.90 18.93
CA PHE A 601 4.54 -12.63 19.64
C PHE A 601 5.29 -11.65 18.74
N GLY A 602 4.71 -10.48 18.50
CA GLY A 602 5.28 -9.44 17.67
C GLY A 602 5.44 -8.13 18.42
N GLY A 603 6.36 -7.29 17.94
CA GLY A 603 6.56 -5.96 18.47
C GLY A 603 7.15 -5.00 17.47
N ARG A 604 6.81 -3.72 17.62
CA ARG A 604 7.30 -2.63 16.80
C ARG A 604 7.64 -1.42 17.66
N TYR A 605 8.85 -0.89 17.47
CA TYR A 605 9.29 0.39 18.01
C TYR A 605 9.44 1.40 16.89
N VAL A 606 8.93 2.62 17.09
CA VAL A 606 9.08 3.76 16.21
C VAL A 606 9.59 4.95 17.01
N SER A 607 10.66 5.61 16.57
CA SER A 607 11.18 6.80 17.22
C SER A 607 10.27 8.00 17.03
N ASP A 608 10.59 9.12 17.69
CA ASP A 608 9.92 10.40 17.51
C ASP A 608 9.91 10.85 16.05
N MET A 609 8.85 11.55 15.65
CA MET A 609 8.70 12.14 14.32
C MET A 609 8.32 13.61 14.42
N ALA A 610 8.92 14.45 13.57
CA ALA A 610 8.47 15.82 13.40
C ALA A 610 7.08 15.84 12.74
N VAL A 611 6.23 16.77 13.16
CA VAL A 611 4.87 16.96 12.61
C VAL A 611 4.87 18.05 11.53
N ASP A 612 5.75 19.02 11.63
CA ASP A 612 5.85 20.18 10.75
C ASP A 612 7.23 20.32 10.10
N ALA A 613 7.31 21.05 8.99
CA ALA A 613 8.54 21.25 8.23
C ALA A 613 9.61 22.00 9.02
N ALA A 614 9.22 22.92 9.90
CA ALA A 614 10.13 23.69 10.74
C ALA A 614 10.66 22.92 11.97
N ASN A 615 10.11 21.71 12.20
CA ASN A 615 10.42 20.84 13.35
C ASN A 615 10.13 21.50 14.70
N THR A 616 9.03 22.23 14.81
CA THR A 616 8.61 22.88 16.05
C THR A 616 7.82 21.94 16.96
N GLN A 617 7.15 20.93 16.36
CA GLN A 617 6.34 19.94 17.06
C GLN A 617 6.75 18.51 16.72
N PHE A 618 6.65 17.62 17.70
CA PHE A 618 7.01 16.21 17.54
C PHE A 618 5.96 15.30 18.20
N VAL A 619 5.66 14.19 17.55
CA VAL A 619 4.99 13.06 18.20
C VAL A 619 6.05 12.17 18.88
N PRO A 620 5.80 11.74 20.13
CA PRO A 620 6.76 10.92 20.88
C PRO A 620 6.96 9.53 20.29
N ALA A 621 8.10 8.92 20.62
CA ALA A 621 8.38 7.51 20.31
C ALA A 621 7.39 6.56 21.00
N TYR A 622 7.12 5.43 20.36
CA TYR A 622 6.23 4.41 20.91
C TYR A 622 6.69 2.98 20.61
N THR A 623 6.19 2.05 21.45
CA THR A 623 6.35 0.61 21.24
C THR A 623 4.99 -0.06 21.39
N VAL A 624 4.66 -0.96 20.46
CA VAL A 624 3.42 -1.75 20.46
C VAL A 624 3.77 -3.22 20.36
N PHE A 625 3.03 -4.08 21.06
CA PHE A 625 3.17 -5.52 21.04
C PHE A 625 1.85 -6.19 20.68
N ASP A 626 1.95 -7.31 19.96
CA ASP A 626 0.83 -8.13 19.54
C ASP A 626 1.08 -9.59 19.92
N LEU A 627 0.00 -10.34 20.19
CA LEU A 627 0.04 -11.76 20.48
C LEU A 627 -0.98 -12.47 19.60
N SER A 628 -0.59 -13.58 18.98
CA SER A 628 -1.54 -14.39 18.19
C SER A 628 -1.24 -15.87 18.30
N GLY A 629 -2.23 -16.68 17.96
CA GLY A 629 -2.10 -18.13 17.89
C GLY A 629 -2.98 -18.72 16.79
N LYS A 630 -2.48 -19.78 16.16
CA LYS A 630 -3.15 -20.57 15.13
C LYS A 630 -3.17 -22.04 15.58
N TYR A 631 -4.32 -22.70 15.47
CA TYR A 631 -4.44 -24.12 15.72
C TYR A 631 -5.16 -24.81 14.57
N GLU A 632 -4.47 -25.74 13.93
CA GLU A 632 -4.97 -26.52 12.81
C GLU A 632 -5.45 -27.89 13.26
N THR A 633 -6.62 -28.32 12.82
CA THR A 633 -7.20 -29.62 13.21
C THR A 633 -8.11 -30.17 12.12
N ARG A 634 -8.65 -31.34 12.34
CA ARG A 634 -9.69 -31.91 11.49
C ARG A 634 -10.93 -32.21 12.32
N ILE A 635 -12.08 -31.73 11.84
CA ILE A 635 -13.40 -31.97 12.43
C ILE A 635 -14.27 -32.61 11.35
N ALA A 636 -14.82 -33.76 11.63
CA ALA A 636 -15.62 -34.55 10.67
C ALA A 636 -14.91 -34.77 9.32
N GLY A 637 -13.59 -34.97 9.36
CA GLY A 637 -12.75 -35.21 8.17
C GLY A 637 -12.39 -33.94 7.37
N LYS A 638 -12.88 -32.76 7.77
CA LYS A 638 -12.59 -31.48 7.13
C LYS A 638 -11.49 -30.74 7.88
N GLU A 639 -10.66 -30.00 7.16
CA GLU A 639 -9.61 -29.18 7.77
C GLU A 639 -10.24 -27.94 8.40
N VAL A 640 -9.90 -27.67 9.65
CA VAL A 640 -10.38 -26.52 10.42
C VAL A 640 -9.19 -25.80 11.05
N THR A 641 -9.10 -24.51 10.81
CA THR A 641 -8.09 -23.64 11.39
C THR A 641 -8.75 -22.63 12.33
N PHE A 642 -8.37 -22.67 13.60
CA PHE A 642 -8.74 -21.65 14.59
C PHE A 642 -7.61 -20.65 14.72
N ARG A 643 -7.95 -19.35 14.75
CA ARG A 643 -7.02 -18.26 15.00
C ARG A 643 -7.56 -17.38 16.12
N ALA A 644 -6.69 -16.91 17.00
CA ALA A 644 -7.02 -15.93 18.02
C ALA A 644 -5.83 -14.99 18.24
N GLY A 645 -6.10 -13.73 18.55
CA GLY A 645 -5.05 -12.74 18.74
C GLY A 645 -5.50 -11.52 19.54
N ILE A 646 -4.51 -10.76 19.98
CA ILE A 646 -4.68 -9.47 20.63
C ILE A 646 -3.70 -8.50 19.99
N ASN A 647 -4.21 -7.51 19.27
CA ASN A 647 -3.44 -6.40 18.74
C ASN A 647 -3.33 -5.31 19.82
N ASN A 648 -2.18 -4.62 19.88
CA ASN A 648 -1.86 -3.65 20.92
C ASN A 648 -2.06 -4.23 22.34
N LEU A 649 -1.36 -5.33 22.63
CA LEU A 649 -1.50 -6.15 23.84
C LEU A 649 -1.51 -5.32 25.14
N LEU A 650 -0.65 -4.29 25.22
CA LEU A 650 -0.52 -3.44 26.41
C LEU A 650 -1.46 -2.22 26.40
N ASN A 651 -2.35 -2.11 25.40
CA ASN A 651 -3.24 -0.95 25.22
C ASN A 651 -2.48 0.38 25.21
N ARG A 652 -1.33 0.41 24.52
CA ARG A 652 -0.51 1.62 24.41
C ARG A 652 -1.24 2.66 23.57
N ARG A 653 -1.47 3.85 24.11
CA ARG A 653 -1.93 5.03 23.38
C ARG A 653 -0.74 5.81 22.88
N TYR A 654 -0.74 6.20 21.61
CA TYR A 654 0.31 6.98 20.96
C TYR A 654 -0.29 7.84 19.83
N TRP A 655 0.48 8.78 19.37
CA TRP A 655 0.14 9.60 18.22
C TRP A 655 0.93 9.16 16.99
N THR A 656 0.29 9.26 15.83
CA THR A 656 0.95 9.23 14.52
C THR A 656 0.74 10.58 13.84
N THR A 657 1.50 10.88 12.78
CA THR A 657 1.35 12.12 12.02
C THR A 657 1.05 11.82 10.56
N ALA A 658 -0.04 12.38 10.04
CA ALA A 658 -0.46 12.28 8.65
C ALA A 658 -0.37 13.66 7.97
N TRP A 659 -0.05 13.68 6.68
CA TRP A 659 0.04 14.90 5.84
C TRP A 659 0.83 16.08 6.44
N GLY A 660 1.68 15.83 7.42
CA GLY A 660 2.58 16.80 7.98
C GLY A 660 2.03 17.80 8.99
N TYR A 661 0.73 17.88 9.19
CA TYR A 661 0.12 18.80 10.18
C TYR A 661 -0.90 18.09 11.07
N TYR A 662 -1.41 16.97 10.60
CA TYR A 662 -2.46 16.24 11.31
C TYR A 662 -1.83 15.19 12.21
N VAL A 663 -2.42 15.03 13.38
CA VAL A 663 -2.06 14.02 14.35
C VAL A 663 -3.24 13.07 14.52
N SER A 664 -2.98 11.78 14.43
CA SER A 664 -4.00 10.75 14.57
C SER A 664 -3.78 9.94 15.85
N PRO A 665 -4.83 9.65 16.63
CA PRO A 665 -4.72 8.78 17.79
C PRO A 665 -4.50 7.32 17.36
N SER A 666 -3.79 6.55 18.18
CA SER A 666 -3.60 5.12 17.97
C SER A 666 -4.91 4.36 18.12
N ALA A 667 -5.02 3.22 17.39
CA ALA A 667 -6.03 2.24 17.67
C ALA A 667 -5.87 1.66 19.10
N THR A 668 -6.99 1.33 19.75
CA THR A 668 -7.02 0.70 21.06
C THR A 668 -6.70 -0.78 20.99
N ARG A 669 -6.52 -1.44 22.13
CA ARG A 669 -6.35 -2.90 22.19
C ARG A 669 -7.56 -3.62 21.63
N THR A 670 -7.31 -4.52 20.67
CA THR A 670 -8.36 -5.26 19.98
C THR A 670 -8.10 -6.77 20.08
N ALA A 671 -9.08 -7.51 20.59
CA ALA A 671 -9.06 -8.97 20.58
C ALA A 671 -9.78 -9.47 19.30
N VAL A 672 -9.21 -10.47 18.66
CA VAL A 672 -9.72 -11.04 17.41
C VAL A 672 -9.72 -12.55 17.48
N ALA A 673 -10.71 -13.20 16.85
CA ALA A 673 -10.78 -14.66 16.72
C ALA A 673 -11.42 -15.05 15.40
N SER A 674 -11.02 -16.17 14.82
CA SER A 674 -11.68 -16.73 13.65
C SER A 674 -11.60 -18.25 13.61
N ALA A 675 -12.55 -18.86 12.91
CA ALA A 675 -12.55 -20.27 12.56
C ALA A 675 -12.78 -20.41 11.05
N THR A 676 -11.88 -21.10 10.36
CA THR A 676 -11.94 -21.37 8.91
C THR A 676 -12.06 -22.87 8.70
N MET A 677 -13.06 -23.32 7.94
CA MET A 677 -13.22 -24.71 7.53
C MET A 677 -13.04 -24.84 6.02
N GLN A 678 -12.22 -25.80 5.60
CA GLN A 678 -12.09 -26.21 4.19
C GLN A 678 -12.84 -27.53 3.95
N PHE A 679 -13.60 -27.62 2.85
CA PHE A 679 -14.50 -28.76 2.59
C PHE A 679 -14.66 -29.14 1.12
#